data_3ab26de2e611c157e39190d3b7410c3c
#
_entry.id   3ab26de2e611c157e39190d3b7410c3c
#
_cell.length_a   1.000
_cell.length_b   1.000
_cell.length_c   1.000
_cell.angle_alpha   90.00
_cell.angle_beta   90.00
_cell.angle_gamma   90.00
#
_symmetry.space_group_name_H-M   'P 1'
#
loop_
_entity.id
_entity.type
_entity.pdbx_description
1 polymer ?
#
loop_
_entity_poly.entity_id
_entity_poly.type
_entity_poly.pdbx_seq_one_letter_code
_entity_poly.pdbx_strand_id
1 'polypeptide(L)'
;MSKLVFNSIAVERRNNYKVIDLFAGCGGLDKAMASTWKYATIRVTKESSESLWKDNPCLSELSEVFLADWEVELYDIPRGEQFSVKADLNDLCRIGRFEMTQKIVRYFRGLGFPVCRDFIGRIEVWIPKDEGNAILYNRYTLRPYYKDITDGWQIDVSHSGESRCSKKTLYEVDLDDHGVEVIVGTEVLRRKQVKQHHFQKYGGGYPIVNKYTKKMLNLSEPRSYDRNKYATKMKKVNVFIQTYLVTPQFQDALDINILNNGALIEVKPSDILMVDDKAKNLKYGDGYVGAIPRNEFSEHGPFTQPQPFKYFFVSLDSPQSNATRNRLYNIFQNGRDTSIIRQGDIETGTNRTFKRLGEYLTQPLSWVPKLSLSYKSYDTALQELQQHLMDDSRFIPGTNYIAIIISEIHKDTQEPRLHELYYRMKELLMKSKITSQVIYAPNIDNNSFAYFLPNIAAAITGKQFGMPWGLESLSQRNDMIVGIGASKQQGRKPYLGTAFCFDKEGQFREFDCCQAEDTEALGTSLKKALWQFCKEYQKPDRLIIHYYKKLRREEGEQIEMMLKQNGQQCPVYVVNMVTAVNDDLIAFDASKSDFMPASGTYVHLRDTQFLLYNNERYSDYGKADILFPIKLTITSANTNTGGILTKEDTIDIITQVYQFCRLYWKSVKMQNVPITIAYPELVAEYVPHFNDEDLPEFGKHNLWML
;
A
#
# COMPACT_ATOMS: atom_id res chain seq x y z
N MET A 1 -11.30 3.84 28.45
CA MET A 1 -10.04 3.94 27.69
C MET A 1 -9.96 2.77 26.75
N SER A 2 -9.54 2.98 25.51
CA SER A 2 -9.32 1.89 24.54
C SER A 2 -8.23 0.96 25.06
N LYS A 3 -8.48 -0.34 25.00
CA LYS A 3 -7.51 -1.38 25.33
C LYS A 3 -6.95 -1.93 24.03
N LEU A 4 -5.81 -1.42 23.58
CA LEU A 4 -5.17 -1.89 22.35
C LEU A 4 -4.24 -3.07 22.66
N VAL A 5 -4.27 -4.07 21.76
CA VAL A 5 -3.39 -5.25 21.79
C VAL A 5 -2.76 -5.46 20.43
N PHE A 6 -1.46 -5.77 20.39
CA PHE A 6 -0.77 -6.15 19.17
C PHE A 6 -1.08 -7.61 18.76
N ASN A 7 -1.03 -7.93 17.50
CA ASN A 7 -1.03 -9.32 17.02
C ASN A 7 0.33 -9.99 17.25
N SER A 8 0.77 -9.99 18.49
CA SER A 8 2.07 -10.50 18.91
C SER A 8 1.96 -11.12 20.30
N ILE A 9 2.73 -12.17 20.54
CA ILE A 9 2.83 -12.85 21.83
C ILE A 9 4.24 -12.72 22.40
N ALA A 10 4.34 -12.57 23.71
CA ALA A 10 5.61 -12.54 24.41
C ALA A 10 6.13 -13.96 24.67
N VAL A 11 7.41 -14.16 24.47
CA VAL A 11 8.09 -15.43 24.71
C VAL A 11 9.38 -15.22 25.49
N GLU A 12 9.79 -16.22 26.23
CA GLU A 12 11.04 -16.25 26.96
C GLU A 12 11.85 -17.47 26.56
N ARG A 13 13.16 -17.32 26.33
CA ARG A 13 14.04 -18.46 26.09
C ARG A 13 14.30 -19.22 27.38
N ARG A 14 14.20 -20.54 27.36
CA ARG A 14 14.47 -21.40 28.52
C ARG A 14 15.95 -21.45 28.86
N ASN A 15 16.80 -21.31 27.85
CA ASN A 15 18.25 -21.35 28.02
C ASN A 15 18.91 -20.06 27.53
N ASN A 16 19.81 -19.50 28.33
CA ASN A 16 20.73 -18.45 27.88
C ASN A 16 21.80 -19.12 27.03
N TYR A 17 21.66 -19.05 25.70
CA TYR A 17 22.59 -19.70 24.80
C TYR A 17 24.00 -19.14 24.96
N LYS A 18 24.92 -20.01 25.28
CA LYS A 18 26.34 -19.76 25.07
C LYS A 18 26.76 -20.11 23.62
N VAL A 19 25.84 -20.71 22.83
CA VAL A 19 26.17 -21.36 21.55
C VAL A 19 24.96 -21.40 20.62
N ILE A 20 25.10 -21.09 19.33
CA ILE A 20 24.03 -20.99 18.32
C ILE A 20 24.39 -21.85 17.10
N ASP A 21 23.42 -22.66 16.64
CA ASP A 21 23.55 -23.47 15.42
C ASP A 21 23.36 -22.60 14.17
N LEU A 22 24.44 -22.14 13.60
CA LEU A 22 24.44 -21.35 12.38
C LEU A 22 24.19 -22.18 11.11
N PHE A 23 24.31 -23.52 11.20
CA PHE A 23 24.35 -24.41 10.06
C PHE A 23 23.06 -25.21 9.84
N ALA A 24 22.09 -25.05 10.69
CA ALA A 24 20.82 -25.77 10.64
C ALA A 24 19.94 -25.54 9.38
N GLY A 25 20.40 -24.81 8.39
CA GLY A 25 19.63 -24.48 7.19
C GLY A 25 20.32 -24.74 5.85
N CYS A 26 21.58 -25.13 5.86
CA CYS A 26 22.33 -25.44 4.64
C CYS A 26 22.18 -26.93 4.32
N GLY A 27 21.14 -27.32 3.62
CA GLY A 27 20.66 -28.69 3.39
C GLY A 27 21.62 -29.75 2.82
N GLY A 28 22.93 -29.53 2.88
CA GLY A 28 23.98 -30.49 2.55
C GLY A 28 24.97 -30.77 3.69
N LEU A 29 25.07 -29.85 4.66
CA LEU A 29 25.99 -29.95 5.79
C LEU A 29 25.41 -30.66 7.01
N ASP A 30 24.08 -30.75 7.07
CA ASP A 30 23.36 -31.40 8.20
C ASP A 30 23.81 -32.82 8.55
N LYS A 31 24.25 -33.62 7.59
CA LYS A 31 24.65 -35.01 7.84
C LYS A 31 26.10 -35.17 8.29
N ALA A 32 26.97 -34.23 7.93
CA ALA A 32 28.40 -34.36 8.26
C ALA A 32 28.75 -33.66 9.58
N MET A 33 28.00 -32.64 9.98
CA MET A 33 28.28 -31.83 11.18
C MET A 33 27.41 -32.13 12.39
N ALA A 34 26.30 -32.84 12.25
CA ALA A 34 25.38 -33.14 13.33
C ALA A 34 25.98 -33.91 14.52
N SER A 35 27.15 -34.49 14.34
CA SER A 35 27.83 -35.28 15.38
C SER A 35 28.91 -34.57 16.18
N THR A 36 29.39 -33.40 15.73
CA THR A 36 30.62 -32.77 16.30
C THR A 36 30.53 -31.30 16.63
N TRP A 37 29.55 -30.53 16.12
CA TRP A 37 29.48 -29.11 16.32
C TRP A 37 28.23 -28.73 17.13
N LYS A 38 28.43 -28.30 18.35
CA LYS A 38 27.38 -27.65 19.15
C LYS A 38 27.60 -26.15 19.11
N TYR A 39 27.17 -25.49 18.05
CA TYR A 39 26.80 -24.07 18.01
C TYR A 39 27.89 -23.02 18.33
N ALA A 40 28.37 -22.32 17.32
CA ALA A 40 29.28 -21.19 17.51
C ALA A 40 28.79 -19.94 16.77
N THR A 41 28.84 -18.78 17.44
CA THR A 41 28.73 -17.48 16.80
C THR A 41 30.12 -17.04 16.37
N ILE A 42 30.32 -16.75 15.10
CA ILE A 42 31.60 -16.30 14.58
C ILE A 42 31.48 -14.85 14.16
N ARG A 43 32.34 -13.99 14.69
CA ARG A 43 32.54 -12.62 14.23
C ARG A 43 33.85 -12.54 13.47
N VAL A 44 33.82 -12.09 12.21
CA VAL A 44 35.00 -12.11 11.33
C VAL A 44 35.23 -10.72 10.78
N THR A 45 36.41 -10.13 10.92
CA THR A 45 36.80 -8.95 10.14
C THR A 45 37.19 -9.35 8.74
N LYS A 46 37.10 -8.41 7.79
CA LYS A 46 37.44 -8.63 6.39
C LYS A 46 38.87 -9.12 6.18
N GLU A 47 39.82 -8.70 7.03
CA GLU A 47 41.25 -9.06 6.97
C GLU A 47 41.55 -10.43 7.57
N SER A 48 40.84 -10.85 8.61
CA SER A 48 40.98 -12.18 9.22
C SER A 48 40.16 -13.26 8.51
N SER A 49 39.20 -12.89 7.64
CA SER A 49 38.35 -13.84 6.93
C SER A 49 39.16 -14.69 5.93
N GLU A 50 40.09 -14.13 5.18
CA GLU A 50 40.81 -14.85 4.12
C GLU A 50 41.65 -16.02 4.64
N SER A 51 42.27 -15.90 5.83
CA SER A 51 43.01 -17.01 6.44
C SER A 51 42.07 -18.08 7.02
N LEU A 52 40.96 -17.63 7.62
CA LEU A 52 39.96 -18.54 8.22
C LEU A 52 39.28 -19.39 7.15
N TRP A 53 38.99 -18.81 5.98
CA TRP A 53 38.34 -19.51 4.86
C TRP A 53 39.30 -20.50 4.18
N LYS A 54 40.57 -20.15 4.12
CA LYS A 54 41.61 -21.02 3.55
C LYS A 54 41.79 -22.32 4.33
N ASP A 55 41.69 -22.21 5.67
CA ASP A 55 41.88 -23.34 6.58
C ASP A 55 40.59 -24.13 6.86
N ASN A 56 39.41 -23.53 6.56
CA ASN A 56 38.10 -24.10 6.80
C ASN A 56 37.17 -23.89 5.60
N PRO A 57 37.32 -24.65 4.51
CA PRO A 57 36.54 -24.47 3.27
C PRO A 57 35.01 -24.54 3.47
N CYS A 58 34.55 -25.25 4.49
CA CYS A 58 33.12 -25.34 4.81
C CYS A 58 32.53 -24.02 5.34
N LEU A 59 33.35 -23.07 5.77
CA LEU A 59 32.92 -21.74 6.20
C LEU A 59 32.84 -20.75 5.03
N SER A 60 33.41 -21.08 3.86
CA SER A 60 33.40 -20.17 2.69
C SER A 60 31.99 -19.91 2.15
N GLU A 61 31.08 -20.86 2.27
CA GLU A 61 29.67 -20.68 1.88
C GLU A 61 28.89 -19.70 2.79
N LEU A 62 29.41 -19.44 3.99
CA LEU A 62 28.83 -18.44 4.90
C LEU A 62 29.26 -17.02 4.56
N SER A 63 30.38 -16.88 3.82
CA SER A 63 30.99 -15.59 3.54
C SER A 63 30.07 -14.63 2.75
N GLU A 64 29.25 -15.13 1.85
CA GLU A 64 28.38 -14.30 1.03
C GLU A 64 27.14 -13.76 1.75
N VAL A 65 26.77 -14.36 2.90
CA VAL A 65 25.50 -14.06 3.57
C VAL A 65 25.67 -13.17 4.81
N PHE A 66 26.82 -13.19 5.48
CA PHE A 66 26.96 -12.63 6.84
C PHE A 66 28.14 -11.67 7.09
N LEU A 67 29.00 -11.39 6.13
CA LEU A 67 30.35 -10.92 6.41
C LEU A 67 30.69 -9.48 6.07
N ALA A 68 29.83 -8.53 6.28
CA ALA A 68 30.23 -7.15 6.06
C ALA A 68 31.18 -6.59 7.16
N ASP A 69 31.05 -6.94 8.46
CA ASP A 69 31.77 -6.23 9.54
C ASP A 69 31.98 -7.06 10.82
N TRP A 70 32.62 -8.24 10.74
CA TRP A 70 32.75 -9.10 11.92
C TRP A 70 34.21 -9.40 12.28
N GLU A 71 34.57 -9.29 13.56
CA GLU A 71 35.85 -9.73 14.13
C GLU A 71 35.74 -11.13 14.73
N VAL A 72 36.68 -12.03 14.41
CA VAL A 72 36.82 -13.35 15.03
C VAL A 72 38.04 -13.36 15.93
N GLU A 73 37.82 -13.60 17.23
CA GLU A 73 38.92 -14.02 18.11
C GLU A 73 38.87 -15.57 18.17
N LEU A 74 39.92 -16.17 17.61
CA LEU A 74 40.14 -17.61 17.72
C LEU A 74 41.01 -17.87 18.96
N TYR A 75 40.48 -18.66 19.89
CA TYR A 75 41.31 -19.24 20.95
C TYR A 75 41.76 -20.63 20.50
N ASP A 76 42.98 -21.04 20.89
CA ASP A 76 43.56 -22.35 20.59
C ASP A 76 42.58 -23.46 21.01
N ILE A 77 41.96 -24.13 20.02
CA ILE A 77 40.90 -25.10 20.22
C ILE A 77 41.41 -26.45 19.70
N PRO A 78 41.39 -27.51 20.51
CA PRO A 78 41.61 -28.85 20.06
C PRO A 78 40.55 -29.22 19.00
N ARG A 79 40.96 -29.97 17.98
CA ARG A 79 40.10 -30.40 16.85
C ARG A 79 38.68 -30.78 17.35
N GLY A 80 37.69 -29.98 16.96
CA GLY A 80 36.28 -30.29 17.10
C GLY A 80 35.51 -29.46 18.15
N GLU A 81 36.08 -28.41 18.80
CA GLU A 81 35.42 -27.85 19.96
C GLU A 81 35.51 -26.35 20.14
N GLN A 82 34.58 -25.61 19.95
CA GLN A 82 34.16 -24.29 20.46
C GLN A 82 35.00 -23.06 20.08
N PHE A 83 34.38 -22.21 19.31
CA PHE A 83 34.80 -20.81 19.09
C PHE A 83 34.09 -19.90 20.10
N SER A 84 34.77 -19.04 20.78
CA SER A 84 34.18 -17.99 21.61
C SER A 84 34.23 -16.67 20.86
N VAL A 85 33.08 -16.00 20.73
CA VAL A 85 32.98 -14.75 19.98
C VAL A 85 32.34 -13.70 20.87
N LYS A 86 32.92 -12.49 20.88
CA LYS A 86 32.24 -11.30 21.42
C LYS A 86 31.29 -10.78 20.34
N ALA A 87 30.01 -11.03 20.50
CA ALA A 87 28.96 -10.41 19.69
C ALA A 87 28.28 -9.30 20.50
N ASP A 88 27.98 -8.18 19.84
CA ASP A 88 27.14 -7.17 20.48
C ASP A 88 25.68 -7.65 20.60
N LEU A 89 24.86 -6.89 21.31
CA LEU A 89 23.45 -7.26 21.54
C LEU A 89 22.65 -7.34 20.23
N ASN A 90 22.96 -6.51 19.23
CA ASN A 90 22.29 -6.51 17.94
C ASN A 90 22.61 -7.76 17.14
N ASP A 91 23.85 -8.21 17.17
CA ASP A 91 24.27 -9.44 16.52
C ASP A 91 23.64 -10.66 17.15
N LEU A 92 23.60 -10.73 18.48
CA LEU A 92 22.89 -11.80 19.22
C LEU A 92 21.40 -11.84 18.90
N CYS A 93 20.78 -10.65 18.72
CA CYS A 93 19.38 -10.57 18.32
C CYS A 93 19.15 -11.08 16.89
N ARG A 94 20.02 -10.74 15.95
CA ARG A 94 19.92 -11.22 14.55
C ARG A 94 20.09 -12.74 14.48
N ILE A 95 21.08 -13.29 15.17
CA ILE A 95 21.36 -14.72 15.21
C ILE A 95 20.20 -15.45 15.88
N GLY A 96 19.74 -14.98 17.02
CA GLY A 96 18.62 -15.59 17.74
C GLY A 96 17.31 -15.55 16.93
N ARG A 97 17.09 -14.46 16.18
CA ARG A 97 15.96 -14.36 15.25
C ARG A 97 16.07 -15.40 14.12
N PHE A 98 17.24 -15.55 13.54
CA PHE A 98 17.49 -16.52 12.49
C PHE A 98 17.25 -17.95 13.01
N GLU A 99 17.81 -18.31 14.15
CA GLU A 99 17.63 -19.62 14.79
C GLU A 99 16.14 -19.91 15.07
N MET A 100 15.44 -18.98 15.71
CA MET A 100 14.02 -19.15 15.99
C MET A 100 13.21 -19.30 14.70
N THR A 101 13.56 -18.56 13.65
CA THR A 101 12.97 -18.71 12.31
C THR A 101 13.16 -20.12 11.76
N GLN A 102 14.37 -20.68 11.84
CA GLN A 102 14.65 -22.05 11.36
C GLN A 102 13.89 -23.10 12.18
N LYS A 103 13.86 -22.96 13.50
CA LYS A 103 13.12 -23.87 14.39
C LYS A 103 11.61 -23.85 14.09
N ILE A 104 11.01 -22.67 13.88
CA ILE A 104 9.61 -22.54 13.47
C ILE A 104 9.34 -23.25 12.16
N VAL A 105 10.17 -23.03 11.13
CA VAL A 105 10.04 -23.71 9.83
C VAL A 105 10.10 -25.21 9.97
N ARG A 106 11.10 -25.73 10.70
CA ARG A 106 11.25 -27.18 10.94
C ARG A 106 10.04 -27.76 11.67
N TYR A 107 9.55 -27.08 12.70
CA TYR A 107 8.39 -27.53 13.47
C TYR A 107 7.16 -27.71 12.59
N PHE A 108 6.77 -26.68 11.84
CA PHE A 108 5.58 -26.75 11.00
C PHE A 108 5.73 -27.70 9.81
N ARG A 109 6.93 -27.81 9.21
CA ARG A 109 7.21 -28.83 8.20
C ARG A 109 7.14 -30.24 8.78
N GLY A 110 7.60 -30.43 10.02
CA GLY A 110 7.48 -31.68 10.75
C GLY A 110 6.02 -32.11 11.00
N LEU A 111 5.11 -31.17 11.11
CA LEU A 111 3.66 -31.40 11.17
C LEU A 111 3.03 -31.66 9.78
N GLY A 112 3.81 -31.62 8.69
CA GLY A 112 3.34 -31.81 7.33
C GLY A 112 2.72 -30.56 6.68
N PHE A 113 2.80 -29.39 7.28
CA PHE A 113 2.26 -28.15 6.71
C PHE A 113 3.22 -27.54 5.69
N PRO A 114 2.71 -27.02 4.56
CA PRO A 114 3.51 -26.19 3.66
C PRO A 114 3.98 -24.91 4.37
N VAL A 115 5.28 -24.64 4.23
CA VAL A 115 5.90 -23.44 4.80
C VAL A 115 6.76 -22.77 3.76
N CYS A 116 6.53 -21.48 3.51
CA CYS A 116 7.44 -20.65 2.74
C CYS A 116 8.14 -19.63 3.63
N ARG A 117 9.30 -19.17 3.18
CA ARG A 117 10.10 -18.15 3.83
C ARG A 117 10.52 -17.13 2.79
N ASP A 118 10.31 -15.85 3.08
CA ASP A 118 10.82 -14.79 2.24
C ASP A 118 12.26 -14.37 2.64
N PHE A 119 12.86 -13.53 1.81
CA PHE A 119 14.23 -13.05 2.02
C PHE A 119 14.39 -12.14 3.26
N ILE A 120 13.30 -11.56 3.76
CA ILE A 120 13.32 -10.74 4.99
C ILE A 120 12.99 -11.54 6.25
N GLY A 121 12.90 -12.87 6.14
CA GLY A 121 12.71 -13.79 7.26
C GLY A 121 11.28 -13.92 7.75
N ARG A 122 10.27 -13.55 6.97
CA ARG A 122 8.88 -13.92 7.24
C ARG A 122 8.68 -15.38 7.01
N ILE A 123 7.97 -16.04 7.92
CA ILE A 123 7.61 -17.45 7.82
C ILE A 123 6.12 -17.50 7.55
N GLU A 124 5.71 -18.01 6.40
CA GLU A 124 4.31 -18.21 6.09
C GLU A 124 3.96 -19.70 6.19
N VAL A 125 3.06 -20.04 7.11
CA VAL A 125 2.56 -21.38 7.37
C VAL A 125 1.18 -21.53 6.77
N TRP A 126 0.95 -22.58 6.02
CA TRP A 126 -0.26 -22.87 5.28
C TRP A 126 -1.05 -24.00 5.92
N ILE A 127 -2.15 -23.66 6.59
CA ILE A 127 -3.00 -24.66 7.30
C ILE A 127 -4.13 -25.09 6.37
N PRO A 128 -4.20 -26.38 5.98
CA PRO A 128 -5.17 -26.87 5.03
C PRO A 128 -6.57 -27.04 5.63
N LYS A 129 -7.58 -26.82 4.79
CA LYS A 129 -8.98 -27.15 5.03
C LYS A 129 -9.55 -27.76 3.73
N ASP A 130 -10.12 -28.95 3.79
CA ASP A 130 -10.74 -29.58 2.62
C ASP A 130 -12.00 -28.81 2.16
N GLU A 131 -12.13 -28.58 0.87
CA GLU A 131 -13.27 -27.94 0.22
C GLU A 131 -13.81 -28.78 -0.97
N GLY A 132 -13.84 -30.08 -0.86
CA GLY A 132 -14.34 -30.96 -1.93
C GLY A 132 -13.40 -31.01 -3.15
N ASN A 133 -13.58 -30.12 -4.13
CA ASN A 133 -12.78 -30.11 -5.38
C ASN A 133 -11.40 -29.45 -5.21
N ALA A 134 -11.17 -28.76 -4.11
CA ALA A 134 -9.94 -28.03 -3.83
C ALA A 134 -9.53 -28.19 -2.36
N ILE A 135 -8.33 -27.72 -2.04
CA ILE A 135 -7.87 -27.51 -0.67
C ILE A 135 -7.77 -26.02 -0.45
N LEU A 136 -8.50 -25.50 0.53
CA LEU A 136 -8.36 -24.12 1.01
C LEU A 136 -7.26 -24.07 2.08
N TYR A 137 -6.30 -23.20 1.92
CA TYR A 137 -5.27 -22.94 2.92
C TYR A 137 -5.51 -21.62 3.60
N ASN A 138 -5.60 -21.62 4.95
CA ASN A 138 -5.43 -20.42 5.75
C ASN A 138 -3.93 -20.17 5.92
N ARG A 139 -3.47 -18.98 5.55
CA ARG A 139 -2.06 -18.59 5.62
C ARG A 139 -1.81 -17.74 6.85
N TYR A 140 -0.79 -18.12 7.62
CA TYR A 140 -0.38 -17.37 8.81
C TYR A 140 1.08 -17.00 8.69
N THR A 141 1.38 -15.72 8.92
CA THR A 141 2.75 -15.22 8.94
C THR A 141 3.24 -15.11 10.38
N LEU A 142 4.41 -15.67 10.65
CA LEU A 142 5.11 -15.56 11.92
C LEU A 142 6.41 -14.81 11.74
N ARG A 143 6.73 -13.94 12.71
CA ARG A 143 7.98 -13.17 12.74
C ARG A 143 8.50 -13.10 14.17
N PRO A 144 9.61 -13.77 14.48
CA PRO A 144 10.27 -13.57 15.76
C PRO A 144 11.05 -12.26 15.79
N TYR A 145 10.95 -11.54 16.88
CA TYR A 145 11.69 -10.30 17.16
C TYR A 145 12.22 -10.28 18.59
N TYR A 146 13.27 -9.48 18.80
CA TYR A 146 13.78 -9.16 20.12
C TYR A 146 13.77 -7.67 20.33
N LYS A 147 13.21 -7.22 21.47
CA LYS A 147 13.09 -5.80 21.86
C LYS A 147 12.48 -4.93 20.74
N ASP A 148 11.37 -5.37 20.16
CA ASP A 148 10.62 -4.56 19.19
C ASP A 148 9.51 -3.75 19.88
N ILE A 149 8.53 -4.44 20.48
CA ILE A 149 7.45 -3.82 21.27
C ILE A 149 7.48 -4.23 22.75
N THR A 150 8.36 -5.15 23.13
CA THR A 150 8.61 -5.59 24.51
C THR A 150 10.09 -5.49 24.82
N ASP A 151 10.45 -5.63 26.11
CA ASP A 151 11.86 -5.69 26.51
C ASP A 151 12.50 -7.08 26.33
N GLY A 152 11.79 -8.02 25.71
CA GLY A 152 12.21 -9.40 25.50
C GLY A 152 11.93 -9.91 24.09
N TRP A 153 11.85 -11.24 23.97
CA TRP A 153 11.48 -11.91 22.71
C TRP A 153 9.97 -11.88 22.52
N GLN A 154 9.58 -11.77 21.25
CA GLN A 154 8.19 -11.82 20.81
C GLN A 154 8.07 -12.57 19.49
N ILE A 155 6.87 -13.09 19.22
CA ILE A 155 6.51 -13.64 17.93
C ILE A 155 5.26 -12.90 17.44
N ASP A 156 5.40 -12.14 16.36
CA ASP A 156 4.26 -11.54 15.67
C ASP A 156 3.54 -12.63 14.90
N VAL A 157 2.22 -12.66 15.01
CA VAL A 157 1.35 -13.66 14.37
C VAL A 157 0.28 -12.95 13.57
N SER A 158 0.22 -13.19 12.28
CA SER A 158 -0.77 -12.58 11.40
C SER A 158 -1.50 -13.62 10.56
N HIS A 159 -2.79 -13.42 10.30
CA HIS A 159 -3.49 -14.14 9.25
C HIS A 159 -3.31 -13.40 7.92
N SER A 160 -2.51 -13.95 7.02
CA SER A 160 -2.12 -13.32 5.75
C SER A 160 -3.19 -13.45 4.66
N GLY A 161 -4.18 -14.31 4.86
CA GLY A 161 -5.27 -14.53 3.92
C GLY A 161 -5.53 -16.01 3.66
N GLU A 162 -6.24 -16.26 2.57
CA GLU A 162 -6.60 -17.61 2.13
C GLU A 162 -6.10 -17.85 0.71
N SER A 163 -5.73 -19.08 0.41
CA SER A 163 -5.37 -19.54 -0.94
C SER A 163 -6.04 -20.87 -1.23
N ARG A 164 -6.57 -21.03 -2.43
CA ARG A 164 -7.15 -22.29 -2.88
C ARG A 164 -6.15 -23.03 -3.74
N CYS A 165 -6.02 -24.33 -3.52
CA CYS A 165 -5.11 -25.19 -4.23
C CYS A 165 -5.87 -26.30 -4.94
N SER A 166 -5.45 -26.67 -6.14
CA SER A 166 -6.00 -27.81 -6.88
C SER A 166 -5.66 -29.13 -6.16
N LYS A 167 -6.55 -30.11 -6.25
CA LYS A 167 -6.25 -31.51 -5.89
C LYS A 167 -5.58 -32.29 -7.02
N LYS A 168 -5.51 -31.70 -8.23
CA LYS A 168 -4.77 -32.24 -9.36
C LYS A 168 -3.34 -31.71 -9.36
N THR A 169 -2.40 -32.57 -9.64
CA THR A 169 -0.97 -32.24 -9.69
C THR A 169 -0.61 -31.53 -11.00
N LEU A 170 0.59 -30.94 -11.09
CA LEU A 170 1.12 -30.38 -12.34
C LEU A 170 1.27 -31.44 -13.44
N TYR A 171 1.42 -32.72 -13.10
CA TYR A 171 1.45 -33.79 -14.06
C TYR A 171 0.09 -34.00 -14.75
N GLU A 172 -0.99 -33.74 -14.04
CA GLU A 172 -2.38 -33.90 -14.52
C GLU A 172 -2.94 -32.64 -15.18
N VAL A 173 -2.29 -31.49 -14.99
CA VAL A 173 -2.74 -30.21 -15.53
C VAL A 173 -1.57 -29.50 -16.18
N ASP A 174 -1.66 -29.30 -17.51
CA ASP A 174 -0.67 -28.52 -18.24
C ASP A 174 -0.88 -27.01 -18.00
N LEU A 175 0.04 -26.42 -17.24
CA LEU A 175 0.03 -25.01 -16.87
C LEU A 175 1.31 -24.34 -17.34
N ASP A 176 1.17 -23.24 -18.04
CA ASP A 176 2.29 -22.37 -18.40
C ASP A 176 3.00 -21.78 -17.17
N ASP A 177 4.25 -21.37 -17.35
CA ASP A 177 5.14 -20.91 -16.26
C ASP A 177 4.79 -19.51 -15.70
N HIS A 178 3.73 -18.85 -16.18
CA HIS A 178 3.37 -17.49 -15.84
C HIS A 178 2.85 -17.33 -14.41
N GLY A 179 3.77 -17.09 -13.46
CA GLY A 179 3.42 -16.71 -12.10
C GLY A 179 2.69 -17.81 -11.30
N VAL A 180 2.82 -19.06 -11.71
CA VAL A 180 2.20 -20.21 -11.04
C VAL A 180 3.03 -20.59 -9.82
N GLU A 181 2.40 -20.59 -8.65
CA GLU A 181 2.94 -21.16 -7.41
C GLU A 181 2.36 -22.56 -7.20
N VAL A 182 3.15 -23.44 -6.59
CA VAL A 182 2.83 -24.85 -6.43
C VAL A 182 3.20 -25.30 -5.02
N ILE A 183 2.35 -26.10 -4.41
CA ILE A 183 2.65 -26.78 -3.14
C ILE A 183 3.30 -28.12 -3.46
N VAL A 184 4.56 -28.30 -3.05
CA VAL A 184 5.34 -29.52 -3.25
C VAL A 184 5.75 -30.08 -1.89
N GLY A 185 5.04 -31.10 -1.41
CA GLY A 185 5.23 -31.60 -0.04
C GLY A 185 4.95 -30.50 1.00
N THR A 186 5.99 -30.12 1.74
CA THR A 186 5.91 -29.05 2.76
C THR A 186 6.51 -27.71 2.29
N GLU A 187 6.70 -27.53 0.99
CA GLU A 187 7.25 -26.30 0.41
C GLU A 187 6.27 -25.64 -0.55
N VAL A 188 6.36 -24.33 -0.66
CA VAL A 188 5.67 -23.52 -1.68
C VAL A 188 6.72 -23.03 -2.66
N LEU A 189 6.63 -23.45 -3.90
CA LEU A 189 7.61 -23.15 -4.96
C LEU A 189 6.95 -22.43 -6.13
N ARG A 190 7.72 -21.62 -6.86
CA ARG A 190 7.29 -21.17 -8.19
C ARG A 190 7.41 -22.32 -9.19
N ARG A 191 6.54 -22.39 -10.19
CA ARG A 191 6.56 -23.43 -11.23
C ARG A 191 7.96 -23.69 -11.80
N LYS A 192 8.72 -22.63 -12.12
CA LYS A 192 10.09 -22.71 -12.61
C LYS A 192 11.12 -23.33 -11.66
N GLN A 193 10.81 -23.39 -10.37
CA GLN A 193 11.67 -24.00 -9.35
C GLN A 193 11.38 -25.49 -9.15
N VAL A 194 10.30 -26.01 -9.75
CA VAL A 194 9.92 -27.41 -9.69
C VAL A 194 10.87 -28.23 -10.57
N LYS A 195 11.65 -29.10 -9.94
CA LYS A 195 12.67 -29.94 -10.59
C LYS A 195 12.14 -31.35 -10.87
N GLN A 196 12.89 -32.16 -11.65
CA GLN A 196 12.50 -33.51 -12.04
C GLN A 196 12.18 -34.41 -10.85
N HIS A 197 12.95 -34.36 -9.78
CA HIS A 197 12.68 -35.16 -8.58
C HIS A 197 11.35 -34.83 -7.90
N HIS A 198 10.86 -33.58 -8.03
CA HIS A 198 9.54 -33.18 -7.55
C HIS A 198 8.43 -33.84 -8.35
N PHE A 199 8.61 -34.00 -9.67
CA PHE A 199 7.66 -34.75 -10.51
C PHE A 199 7.64 -36.23 -10.16
N GLN A 200 8.80 -36.83 -9.92
CA GLN A 200 8.90 -38.26 -9.54
C GLN A 200 8.23 -38.55 -8.20
N LYS A 201 8.39 -37.65 -7.21
CA LYS A 201 7.91 -37.91 -5.84
C LYS A 201 6.50 -37.35 -5.60
N TYR A 202 6.14 -36.23 -6.21
CA TYR A 202 4.92 -35.47 -5.91
C TYR A 202 4.09 -35.12 -7.14
N GLY A 203 4.35 -35.69 -8.30
CA GLY A 203 3.67 -35.32 -9.55
C GLY A 203 3.88 -33.85 -9.96
N GLY A 204 4.98 -33.24 -9.52
CA GLY A 204 5.26 -31.80 -9.72
C GLY A 204 4.57 -30.90 -8.71
N GLY A 205 3.75 -31.46 -7.80
CA GLY A 205 3.04 -30.73 -6.77
C GLY A 205 1.66 -30.20 -7.21
N TYR A 206 1.00 -29.48 -6.32
CA TYR A 206 -0.39 -29.02 -6.46
C TYR A 206 -0.44 -27.52 -6.77
N PRO A 207 -0.95 -27.08 -7.94
CA PRO A 207 -0.97 -25.67 -8.31
C PRO A 207 -1.96 -24.86 -7.50
N ILE A 208 -1.53 -23.64 -7.13
CA ILE A 208 -2.32 -22.65 -6.41
C ILE A 208 -3.16 -21.85 -7.40
N VAL A 209 -4.42 -21.62 -7.03
CA VAL A 209 -5.36 -20.86 -7.86
C VAL A 209 -5.04 -19.36 -7.77
N ASN A 210 -4.85 -18.74 -8.92
CA ASN A 210 -4.68 -17.31 -9.08
C ASN A 210 -5.46 -16.79 -10.31
N LYS A 211 -5.40 -15.49 -10.60
CA LYS A 211 -6.11 -14.88 -11.73
C LYS A 211 -5.83 -15.52 -13.10
N TYR A 212 -4.66 -16.15 -13.27
CA TYR A 212 -4.25 -16.82 -14.51
C TYR A 212 -4.70 -18.28 -14.56
N THR A 213 -4.55 -19.02 -13.45
CA THR A 213 -4.79 -20.45 -13.41
C THR A 213 -6.24 -20.84 -13.18
N LYS A 214 -7.08 -19.94 -12.65
CA LYS A 214 -8.47 -20.21 -12.27
C LYS A 214 -9.33 -20.87 -13.36
N LYS A 215 -9.18 -20.45 -14.62
CA LYS A 215 -9.94 -21.03 -15.74
C LYS A 215 -9.47 -22.46 -16.05
N MET A 216 -8.14 -22.67 -16.12
CA MET A 216 -7.54 -23.96 -16.46
C MET A 216 -7.79 -25.00 -15.35
N LEU A 217 -7.79 -24.55 -14.11
CA LEU A 217 -8.08 -25.43 -12.95
C LEU A 217 -9.58 -25.63 -12.71
N ASN A 218 -10.44 -24.86 -13.37
CA ASN A 218 -11.90 -24.79 -13.10
C ASN A 218 -12.20 -24.53 -11.61
N LEU A 219 -11.42 -23.65 -11.01
CA LEU A 219 -11.53 -23.24 -9.61
C LEU A 219 -11.54 -21.71 -9.50
N SER A 220 -12.27 -21.19 -8.53
CA SER A 220 -12.25 -19.75 -8.23
C SER A 220 -11.23 -19.43 -7.15
N GLU A 221 -10.70 -18.21 -7.17
CA GLU A 221 -9.96 -17.68 -6.03
C GLU A 221 -10.87 -17.53 -4.81
N PRO A 222 -10.35 -17.69 -3.58
CA PRO A 222 -11.11 -17.41 -2.38
C PRO A 222 -11.62 -15.97 -2.40
N ARG A 223 -12.93 -15.78 -2.20
CA ARG A 223 -13.50 -14.42 -2.10
C ARG A 223 -13.36 -13.94 -0.66
N SER A 224 -12.49 -12.97 -0.46
CA SER A 224 -12.37 -12.26 0.82
C SER A 224 -13.32 -11.06 0.85
N TYR A 225 -14.62 -11.31 0.93
CA TYR A 225 -15.59 -10.26 1.24
C TYR A 225 -15.98 -10.36 2.71
N ASP A 226 -15.11 -9.84 3.57
CA ASP A 226 -15.38 -9.74 5.00
C ASP A 226 -15.55 -8.27 5.38
N ARG A 227 -16.75 -7.94 5.84
CA ARG A 227 -17.06 -6.59 6.34
C ARG A 227 -16.40 -6.27 7.67
N ASN A 228 -15.88 -7.27 8.37
CA ASN A 228 -15.24 -7.11 9.67
C ASN A 228 -13.87 -7.80 9.72
N LYS A 229 -12.95 -7.34 8.88
CA LYS A 229 -11.60 -7.93 8.77
C LYS A 229 -10.85 -7.95 10.09
N TYR A 230 -11.01 -6.92 10.95
CA TYR A 230 -10.34 -6.89 12.24
C TYR A 230 -10.82 -8.03 13.16
N ALA A 231 -12.14 -8.21 13.31
CA ALA A 231 -12.68 -9.29 14.14
C ALA A 231 -12.33 -10.67 13.60
N THR A 232 -12.47 -10.88 12.29
CA THR A 232 -12.10 -12.15 11.66
C THR A 232 -10.61 -12.43 11.80
N LYS A 233 -9.77 -11.43 11.59
CA LYS A 233 -8.32 -11.56 11.76
C LYS A 233 -7.96 -11.88 13.20
N MET A 234 -8.50 -11.15 14.16
CA MET A 234 -8.31 -11.41 15.60
C MET A 234 -8.71 -12.83 15.98
N LYS A 235 -9.91 -13.28 15.57
CA LYS A 235 -10.37 -14.64 15.83
C LYS A 235 -9.43 -15.70 15.25
N LYS A 236 -9.02 -15.55 13.99
CA LYS A 236 -8.12 -16.51 13.33
C LYS A 236 -6.74 -16.54 13.98
N VAL A 237 -6.17 -15.37 14.35
CA VAL A 237 -4.89 -15.26 15.04
C VAL A 237 -4.96 -15.96 16.41
N ASN A 238 -5.98 -15.68 17.20
CA ASN A 238 -6.13 -16.31 18.52
C ASN A 238 -6.30 -17.82 18.42
N VAL A 239 -7.12 -18.31 17.50
CA VAL A 239 -7.28 -19.76 17.27
C VAL A 239 -5.95 -20.38 16.87
N PHE A 240 -5.18 -19.76 15.97
CA PHE A 240 -3.88 -20.29 15.55
C PHE A 240 -2.88 -20.32 16.71
N ILE A 241 -2.79 -19.27 17.52
CA ILE A 241 -1.91 -19.19 18.68
C ILE A 241 -2.26 -20.33 19.65
N GLN A 242 -3.51 -20.48 20.02
CA GLN A 242 -3.94 -21.50 21.00
C GLN A 242 -3.78 -22.92 20.48
N THR A 243 -4.02 -23.15 19.18
CA THR A 243 -3.96 -24.49 18.58
C THR A 243 -2.54 -24.96 18.32
N TYR A 244 -1.64 -24.07 17.87
CA TYR A 244 -0.35 -24.47 17.35
C TYR A 244 0.85 -23.95 18.13
N LEU A 245 0.73 -22.78 18.81
CA LEU A 245 1.87 -22.18 19.52
C LEU A 245 1.83 -22.48 21.02
N VAL A 246 0.68 -22.33 21.68
CA VAL A 246 0.52 -22.63 23.11
C VAL A 246 0.44 -24.15 23.35
N THR A 247 1.43 -24.88 22.83
CA THR A 247 1.53 -26.32 22.96
C THR A 247 2.91 -26.69 23.52
N PRO A 248 3.02 -27.72 24.37
CA PRO A 248 4.32 -28.20 24.85
C PRO A 248 5.27 -28.52 23.69
N GLN A 249 4.76 -29.13 22.63
CA GLN A 249 5.54 -29.56 21.46
C GLN A 249 6.19 -28.36 20.74
N PHE A 250 5.45 -27.26 20.54
CA PHE A 250 6.01 -26.05 19.93
C PHE A 250 7.05 -25.40 20.85
N GLN A 251 6.72 -25.26 22.13
CA GLN A 251 7.61 -24.66 23.12
C GLN A 251 8.91 -25.44 23.28
N ASP A 252 8.83 -26.79 23.29
CA ASP A 252 9.99 -27.66 23.37
C ASP A 252 10.83 -27.61 22.09
N ALA A 253 10.19 -27.62 20.92
CA ALA A 253 10.89 -27.53 19.63
C ALA A 253 11.69 -26.23 19.48
N LEU A 254 11.21 -25.12 20.06
CA LEU A 254 11.87 -23.81 19.99
C LEU A 254 12.76 -23.55 21.22
N ASP A 255 12.65 -24.32 22.28
CA ASP A 255 13.30 -24.10 23.56
C ASP A 255 12.90 -22.76 24.20
N ILE A 256 11.59 -22.49 24.23
CA ILE A 256 10.99 -21.27 24.74
C ILE A 256 9.85 -21.58 25.72
N ASN A 257 9.50 -20.58 26.54
CA ASN A 257 8.23 -20.49 27.24
C ASN A 257 7.37 -19.41 26.59
N ILE A 258 6.10 -19.70 26.30
CA ILE A 258 5.14 -18.70 25.90
C ILE A 258 4.58 -18.06 27.17
N LEU A 259 4.73 -16.74 27.27
CA LEU A 259 4.31 -16.00 28.43
C LEU A 259 2.79 -15.74 28.40
N ASN A 260 2.21 -15.57 29.59
CA ASN A 260 0.79 -15.23 29.76
C ASN A 260 -0.18 -16.13 28.97
N ASN A 261 0.16 -17.42 28.84
CA ASN A 261 -0.64 -18.39 28.09
C ASN A 261 -0.98 -17.97 26.65
N GLY A 262 -0.06 -17.29 25.99
CA GLY A 262 -0.23 -16.79 24.62
C GLY A 262 -1.19 -15.60 24.47
N ALA A 263 -1.43 -14.88 25.55
CA ALA A 263 -2.16 -13.62 25.46
C ALA A 263 -1.42 -12.62 24.59
N LEU A 264 -2.16 -11.86 23.79
CA LEU A 264 -1.61 -10.82 22.93
C LEU A 264 -1.01 -9.69 23.78
N ILE A 265 0.11 -9.14 23.31
CA ILE A 265 0.83 -8.07 24.01
C ILE A 265 -0.02 -6.79 24.03
N GLU A 266 -0.27 -6.26 25.20
CA GLU A 266 -0.99 -4.99 25.38
C GLU A 266 -0.11 -3.81 25.01
N VAL A 267 -0.70 -2.83 24.31
CA VAL A 267 -0.03 -1.55 24.02
C VAL A 267 0.02 -0.74 25.34
N LYS A 268 1.18 -0.21 25.69
CA LYS A 268 1.31 0.66 26.86
C LYS A 268 0.41 1.90 26.68
N PRO A 269 -0.37 2.30 27.70
CA PRO A 269 -1.25 3.46 27.59
C PRO A 269 -0.55 4.76 27.18
N SER A 270 0.72 4.94 27.55
CA SER A 270 1.55 6.07 27.14
C SER A 270 1.82 6.14 25.64
N ASP A 271 1.76 5.01 24.95
CA ASP A 271 2.07 4.86 23.55
C ASP A 271 0.81 4.94 22.66
N ILE A 272 -0.38 5.04 23.28
CA ILE A 272 -1.65 5.23 22.60
C ILE A 272 -1.99 6.72 22.60
N LEU A 273 -1.98 7.31 21.44
CA LEU A 273 -2.21 8.73 21.23
C LEU A 273 -3.34 8.94 20.20
N MET A 274 -3.88 10.15 20.12
CA MET A 274 -4.96 10.47 19.18
C MET A 274 -4.74 11.87 18.61
N VAL A 275 -5.05 12.02 17.32
CA VAL A 275 -5.08 13.35 16.70
C VAL A 275 -6.21 14.19 17.31
N ASP A 276 -6.08 15.50 17.24
CA ASP A 276 -7.10 16.45 17.69
C ASP A 276 -8.45 16.17 16.99
N ASP A 277 -9.55 16.34 17.70
CA ASP A 277 -10.89 16.08 17.14
C ASP A 277 -11.22 16.98 15.94
N LYS A 278 -10.75 18.24 15.92
CA LYS A 278 -10.90 19.12 14.77
C LYS A 278 -10.16 18.63 13.54
N ALA A 279 -9.06 17.89 13.71
CA ALA A 279 -8.37 17.26 12.57
C ALA A 279 -9.18 16.17 11.89
N LYS A 280 -10.20 15.62 12.57
CA LYS A 280 -11.14 14.64 12.02
C LYS A 280 -12.24 15.26 11.19
N ASN A 281 -12.45 16.55 11.29
CA ASN A 281 -13.53 17.26 10.63
C ASN A 281 -13.07 17.87 9.30
N LEU A 282 -14.04 17.99 8.39
CA LEU A 282 -13.89 18.58 7.08
C LEU A 282 -14.95 19.65 6.89
N LYS A 283 -14.65 20.65 6.08
CA LYS A 283 -15.55 21.73 5.67
C LYS A 283 -16.20 21.40 4.34
N TYR A 284 -17.49 21.71 4.23
CA TYR A 284 -18.32 21.52 3.04
C TYR A 284 -19.01 22.84 2.66
N GLY A 285 -19.89 22.79 1.69
CA GLY A 285 -20.73 23.94 1.32
C GLY A 285 -21.55 24.47 2.49
N ASP A 286 -22.02 25.70 2.37
CA ASP A 286 -22.81 26.43 3.37
C ASP A 286 -22.14 26.55 4.77
N GLY A 287 -20.82 26.37 4.83
CA GLY A 287 -20.05 26.40 6.08
C GLY A 287 -20.24 25.17 6.98
N TYR A 288 -20.85 24.12 6.48
CA TYR A 288 -21.07 22.90 7.24
C TYR A 288 -19.72 22.19 7.57
N VAL A 289 -19.65 21.61 8.76
CA VAL A 289 -18.50 20.88 9.26
C VAL A 289 -18.92 19.47 9.68
N GLY A 290 -18.25 18.46 9.15
CA GLY A 290 -18.54 17.07 9.47
C GLY A 290 -17.40 16.12 9.12
N ALA A 291 -17.48 14.88 9.58
CA ALA A 291 -16.36 13.94 9.44
C ALA A 291 -16.51 12.96 8.25
N ILE A 292 -17.67 12.82 7.62
CA ILE A 292 -17.97 11.71 6.69
C ILE A 292 -18.30 12.24 5.28
N PRO A 293 -17.29 12.31 4.35
CA PRO A 293 -17.50 12.89 3.03
C PRO A 293 -18.67 12.29 2.24
N ARG A 294 -18.90 10.98 2.38
CA ARG A 294 -20.01 10.29 1.70
C ARG A 294 -21.38 10.91 1.97
N ASN A 295 -21.62 11.32 3.21
CA ASN A 295 -22.90 11.90 3.61
C ASN A 295 -22.89 13.41 3.37
N GLU A 296 -21.92 14.08 3.92
CA GLU A 296 -21.85 15.54 4.03
C GLU A 296 -21.69 16.22 2.66
N PHE A 297 -20.82 15.70 1.79
CA PHE A 297 -20.68 16.22 0.43
C PHE A 297 -21.96 16.04 -0.38
N SER A 298 -22.67 14.93 -0.18
CA SER A 298 -23.94 14.69 -0.87
C SER A 298 -25.05 15.63 -0.40
N GLU A 299 -25.00 16.09 0.83
CA GLU A 299 -26.03 16.95 1.43
C GLU A 299 -25.72 18.45 1.23
N HIS A 300 -24.52 18.87 1.52
CA HIS A 300 -24.11 20.28 1.58
C HIS A 300 -23.33 20.75 0.34
N GLY A 301 -22.92 19.85 -0.55
CA GLY A 301 -22.14 20.20 -1.75
C GLY A 301 -20.69 20.55 -1.46
N PRO A 302 -19.95 21.09 -2.47
CA PRO A 302 -18.53 21.36 -2.38
C PRO A 302 -18.22 22.56 -1.47
N PHE A 303 -17.11 22.48 -0.72
CA PHE A 303 -16.56 23.57 0.10
C PHE A 303 -16.26 24.82 -0.75
N THR A 304 -15.57 24.62 -1.88
CA THR A 304 -15.49 25.65 -2.92
C THR A 304 -16.06 25.10 -4.21
N GLN A 305 -16.93 25.88 -4.85
CA GLN A 305 -17.58 25.47 -6.08
C GLN A 305 -16.56 25.28 -7.21
N PRO A 306 -16.79 24.32 -8.12
CA PRO A 306 -16.02 24.22 -9.34
C PRO A 306 -16.22 25.48 -10.19
N GLN A 307 -15.19 25.87 -10.93
CA GLN A 307 -15.34 26.91 -11.94
C GLN A 307 -16.42 26.51 -12.96
N PRO A 308 -17.18 27.45 -13.52
CA PRO A 308 -18.17 27.14 -14.54
C PRO A 308 -17.56 26.40 -15.72
N PHE A 309 -18.20 25.32 -16.16
CA PHE A 309 -17.74 24.50 -17.25
C PHE A 309 -18.88 24.00 -18.13
N LYS A 310 -18.53 23.59 -19.34
CA LYS A 310 -19.40 22.87 -20.25
C LYS A 310 -18.86 21.47 -20.47
N TYR A 311 -19.72 20.52 -20.83
CA TYR A 311 -19.26 19.16 -21.11
C TYR A 311 -19.75 18.64 -22.47
N PHE A 312 -19.02 17.66 -23.00
CA PHE A 312 -19.37 16.94 -24.23
C PHE A 312 -19.00 15.46 -24.08
N PHE A 313 -19.60 14.63 -24.90
CA PHE A 313 -19.34 13.20 -24.87
C PHE A 313 -18.31 12.78 -25.93
N VAL A 314 -17.49 11.78 -25.58
CA VAL A 314 -16.61 11.05 -26.50
C VAL A 314 -16.93 9.57 -26.37
N SER A 315 -17.33 8.92 -27.48
CA SER A 315 -17.75 7.52 -27.45
C SER A 315 -17.51 6.83 -28.80
N LEU A 316 -17.55 5.50 -28.82
CA LEU A 316 -17.58 4.73 -30.05
C LEU A 316 -18.89 5.00 -30.82
N ASP A 317 -18.84 5.08 -32.14
CA ASP A 317 -20.02 5.23 -33.00
C ASP A 317 -20.71 3.87 -33.19
N SER A 318 -21.59 3.54 -32.26
CA SER A 318 -22.41 2.33 -32.31
C SER A 318 -23.79 2.60 -31.74
N PRO A 319 -24.84 1.87 -32.20
CA PRO A 319 -26.19 2.00 -31.60
C PRO A 319 -26.19 1.80 -30.10
N GLN A 320 -25.37 0.87 -29.60
CA GLN A 320 -25.27 0.57 -28.17
C GLN A 320 -24.60 1.73 -27.40
N SER A 321 -23.49 2.27 -27.88
CA SER A 321 -22.82 3.40 -27.27
C SER A 321 -23.70 4.66 -27.28
N ASN A 322 -24.46 4.88 -28.35
CA ASN A 322 -25.39 5.99 -28.44
C ASN A 322 -26.55 5.84 -27.43
N ALA A 323 -27.09 4.63 -27.24
CA ALA A 323 -28.10 4.35 -26.22
C ALA A 323 -27.54 4.55 -24.80
N THR A 324 -26.31 4.10 -24.56
CA THR A 324 -25.60 4.26 -23.29
C THR A 324 -25.33 5.74 -22.97
N ARG A 325 -24.92 6.53 -23.96
CA ARG A 325 -24.74 7.98 -23.84
C ARG A 325 -26.05 8.66 -23.43
N ASN A 326 -27.15 8.33 -24.07
CA ASN A 326 -28.45 8.91 -23.75
C ASN A 326 -28.90 8.54 -22.34
N ARG A 327 -28.68 7.30 -21.89
CA ARG A 327 -28.94 6.90 -20.51
C ARG A 327 -28.08 7.68 -19.51
N LEU A 328 -26.79 7.80 -19.76
CA LEU A 328 -25.89 8.57 -18.90
C LEU A 328 -26.31 10.04 -18.82
N TYR A 329 -26.67 10.65 -19.96
CA TYR A 329 -27.22 12.00 -20.00
C TYR A 329 -28.45 12.13 -19.09
N ASN A 330 -29.40 11.19 -19.21
CA ASN A 330 -30.60 11.20 -18.38
C ASN A 330 -30.29 11.04 -16.88
N ILE A 331 -29.31 10.20 -16.51
CA ILE A 331 -28.85 10.06 -15.13
C ILE A 331 -28.25 11.36 -14.61
N PHE A 332 -27.45 12.04 -15.42
CA PHE A 332 -26.83 13.33 -15.03
C PHE A 332 -27.86 14.43 -14.83
N GLN A 333 -28.95 14.45 -15.63
CA GLN A 333 -29.99 15.48 -15.58
C GLN A 333 -31.06 15.21 -14.53
N ASN A 334 -31.38 13.95 -14.26
CA ASN A 334 -32.54 13.58 -13.44
C ASN A 334 -32.17 12.81 -12.16
N GLY A 335 -30.89 12.42 -12.00
CA GLY A 335 -30.50 11.51 -10.93
C GLY A 335 -30.91 10.05 -11.25
N ARG A 336 -30.88 9.21 -10.25
CA ARG A 336 -31.24 7.79 -10.38
C ARG A 336 -31.76 7.20 -9.08
N ASP A 337 -32.85 6.45 -9.19
CA ASP A 337 -33.35 5.62 -8.12
C ASP A 337 -32.74 4.22 -8.20
N THR A 338 -32.38 3.66 -7.05
CA THR A 338 -31.99 2.27 -6.92
C THR A 338 -33.15 1.47 -6.32
N SER A 339 -33.29 0.22 -6.74
CA SER A 339 -34.29 -0.70 -6.19
C SER A 339 -33.59 -1.84 -5.43
N ILE A 340 -34.32 -2.43 -4.47
CA ILE A 340 -33.89 -3.68 -3.85
C ILE A 340 -34.06 -4.80 -4.89
N ILE A 341 -32.97 -5.54 -5.13
CA ILE A 341 -33.01 -6.72 -5.99
C ILE A 341 -33.25 -7.92 -5.09
N ARG A 342 -34.30 -8.65 -5.38
CA ARG A 342 -34.64 -9.92 -4.71
C ARG A 342 -34.24 -11.09 -5.59
N GLN A 343 -33.35 -11.94 -5.09
CA GLN A 343 -33.01 -13.24 -5.67
C GLN A 343 -33.34 -14.33 -4.65
N GLY A 344 -34.53 -14.95 -4.75
CA GLY A 344 -35.05 -15.85 -3.72
C GLY A 344 -35.18 -15.12 -2.37
N ASP A 345 -34.68 -15.71 -1.30
CA ASP A 345 -34.72 -15.12 0.05
C ASP A 345 -33.58 -14.07 0.31
N ILE A 346 -32.76 -13.80 -0.68
CA ILE A 346 -31.67 -12.85 -0.54
C ILE A 346 -32.11 -11.50 -1.11
N GLU A 347 -32.25 -10.51 -0.23
CA GLU A 347 -32.42 -9.11 -0.60
C GLU A 347 -31.07 -8.42 -0.71
N THR A 348 -30.73 -7.86 -1.88
CA THR A 348 -29.53 -7.06 -2.10
C THR A 348 -29.88 -5.66 -2.58
N GLY A 349 -29.19 -4.66 -2.05
CA GLY A 349 -29.41 -3.25 -2.37
C GLY A 349 -30.31 -2.53 -1.36
N THR A 350 -30.52 -1.27 -1.60
CA THR A 350 -31.41 -0.39 -0.82
C THR A 350 -32.19 0.49 -1.79
N ASN A 351 -33.43 0.77 -1.50
CA ASN A 351 -34.17 1.82 -2.20
C ASN A 351 -33.60 3.17 -1.78
N ARG A 352 -32.94 3.86 -2.71
CA ARG A 352 -32.34 5.16 -2.47
C ARG A 352 -32.43 6.01 -3.73
N THR A 353 -32.81 7.28 -3.55
CA THR A 353 -32.80 8.28 -4.59
C THR A 353 -31.44 9.00 -4.59
N PHE A 354 -30.78 9.04 -5.73
CA PHE A 354 -29.55 9.79 -5.96
C PHE A 354 -29.87 11.06 -6.75
N LYS A 355 -29.39 12.18 -6.27
CA LYS A 355 -29.56 13.49 -6.88
C LYS A 355 -28.99 13.53 -8.30
N ARG A 356 -29.46 14.47 -9.11
CA ARG A 356 -28.82 14.81 -10.40
C ARG A 356 -27.44 15.37 -10.16
N LEU A 357 -26.55 15.20 -11.16
CA LEU A 357 -25.12 15.55 -10.99
C LEU A 357 -24.92 17.04 -10.68
N GLY A 358 -25.71 17.94 -11.28
CA GLY A 358 -25.63 19.37 -11.02
C GLY A 358 -25.95 19.79 -9.58
N GLU A 359 -26.76 19.00 -8.86
CA GLU A 359 -27.04 19.27 -7.44
C GLU A 359 -25.85 18.96 -6.54
N TYR A 360 -25.10 17.88 -6.83
CA TYR A 360 -23.84 17.60 -6.12
C TYR A 360 -22.78 18.69 -6.36
N LEU A 361 -22.76 19.28 -7.57
CA LEU A 361 -21.82 20.30 -7.99
C LEU A 361 -22.29 21.72 -7.58
N THR A 362 -23.51 21.86 -7.09
CA THR A 362 -24.18 23.15 -6.79
C THR A 362 -24.17 24.14 -7.96
N GLN A 363 -24.17 23.61 -9.20
CA GLN A 363 -24.25 24.41 -10.43
C GLN A 363 -24.97 23.63 -11.56
N PRO A 364 -25.61 24.35 -12.51
CA PRO A 364 -26.24 23.71 -13.66
C PRO A 364 -25.22 23.07 -14.60
N LEU A 365 -25.56 21.92 -15.13
CA LEU A 365 -24.75 21.22 -16.15
C LEU A 365 -25.16 21.64 -17.56
N SER A 366 -24.19 22.02 -18.37
CA SER A 366 -24.41 22.42 -19.76
C SER A 366 -23.71 21.46 -20.73
N TRP A 367 -24.51 20.58 -21.34
CA TRP A 367 -24.02 19.73 -22.43
C TRP A 367 -23.93 20.51 -23.72
N VAL A 368 -22.86 20.30 -24.50
CA VAL A 368 -22.65 20.89 -25.81
C VAL A 368 -22.66 19.78 -26.88
N PRO A 369 -23.84 19.44 -27.45
CA PRO A 369 -23.93 18.33 -28.41
C PRO A 369 -23.02 18.46 -29.61
N LYS A 370 -22.81 19.67 -30.11
CA LYS A 370 -21.94 19.96 -31.29
C LYS A 370 -20.47 19.63 -31.04
N LEU A 371 -20.02 19.57 -29.79
CA LEU A 371 -18.66 19.19 -29.41
C LEU A 371 -18.53 17.68 -29.16
N SER A 372 -19.64 16.93 -29.09
CA SER A 372 -19.57 15.49 -28.87
C SER A 372 -18.96 14.78 -30.09
N LEU A 373 -18.04 13.85 -29.82
CA LEU A 373 -17.36 13.04 -30.81
C LEU A 373 -17.81 11.58 -30.70
N SER A 374 -18.29 11.03 -31.83
CA SER A 374 -18.47 9.59 -32.00
C SER A 374 -17.41 9.10 -32.97
N TYR A 375 -16.40 8.37 -32.48
CA TYR A 375 -15.32 7.83 -33.34
C TYR A 375 -15.72 6.46 -33.92
N LYS A 376 -15.27 6.17 -35.16
CA LYS A 376 -15.74 5.02 -35.92
C LYS A 376 -15.19 3.69 -35.43
N SER A 377 -13.96 3.67 -34.91
CA SER A 377 -13.31 2.47 -34.43
C SER A 377 -12.23 2.83 -33.38
N TYR A 378 -11.77 1.86 -32.63
CA TYR A 378 -10.63 2.05 -31.72
C TYR A 378 -9.33 2.39 -32.46
N ASP A 379 -9.21 1.94 -33.73
CA ASP A 379 -8.04 2.18 -34.56
C ASP A 379 -7.94 3.63 -35.01
N THR A 380 -9.06 4.27 -35.24
CA THR A 380 -9.14 5.66 -35.71
C THR A 380 -9.40 6.66 -34.61
N ALA A 381 -9.72 6.19 -33.39
CA ALA A 381 -10.18 7.03 -32.27
C ALA A 381 -9.23 8.19 -31.92
N LEU A 382 -7.90 7.95 -31.85
CA LEU A 382 -6.92 8.99 -31.55
C LEU A 382 -6.83 10.02 -32.66
N GLN A 383 -6.82 9.58 -33.93
CA GLN A 383 -6.75 10.46 -35.08
C GLN A 383 -8.01 11.33 -35.18
N GLU A 384 -9.19 10.71 -35.01
CA GLU A 384 -10.47 11.44 -35.05
C GLU A 384 -10.58 12.43 -33.90
N LEU A 385 -10.15 12.06 -32.69
CA LEU A 385 -10.10 12.98 -31.54
C LEU A 385 -9.14 14.14 -31.79
N GLN A 386 -7.96 13.86 -32.32
CA GLN A 386 -6.97 14.89 -32.63
C GLN A 386 -7.51 15.89 -33.66
N GLN A 387 -8.11 15.40 -34.74
CA GLN A 387 -8.74 16.25 -35.78
C GLN A 387 -9.89 17.09 -35.19
N HIS A 388 -10.70 16.48 -34.32
CA HIS A 388 -11.79 17.19 -33.67
C HIS A 388 -11.31 18.32 -32.75
N LEU A 389 -10.19 18.13 -32.07
CA LEU A 389 -9.59 19.11 -31.16
C LEU A 389 -8.81 20.22 -31.91
N MET A 390 -8.37 19.98 -33.13
CA MET A 390 -7.67 20.98 -33.96
C MET A 390 -8.60 22.08 -34.49
N ASP A 391 -9.91 21.87 -34.51
CA ASP A 391 -10.88 22.87 -34.91
C ASP A 391 -11.22 23.80 -33.73
N ASP A 392 -10.32 24.72 -33.42
CA ASP A 392 -10.44 25.67 -32.32
C ASP A 392 -11.71 26.55 -32.41
N SER A 393 -12.28 26.72 -33.61
CA SER A 393 -13.49 27.54 -33.80
C SER A 393 -14.73 27.00 -33.08
N ARG A 394 -14.70 25.71 -32.73
CA ARG A 394 -15.79 25.06 -31.99
C ARG A 394 -15.78 25.33 -30.49
N PHE A 395 -14.61 25.67 -29.94
CA PHE A 395 -14.43 25.91 -28.52
C PHE A 395 -14.45 27.40 -28.22
N ILE A 396 -15.28 27.82 -27.28
CA ILE A 396 -15.39 29.22 -26.88
C ILE A 396 -14.18 29.57 -26.00
N PRO A 397 -13.34 30.53 -26.37
CA PRO A 397 -12.20 30.95 -25.56
C PRO A 397 -12.63 31.35 -24.13
N GLY A 398 -11.82 30.98 -23.15
CA GLY A 398 -12.10 31.28 -21.74
C GLY A 398 -13.20 30.42 -21.09
N THR A 399 -13.72 29.42 -21.81
CA THR A 399 -14.66 28.44 -21.24
C THR A 399 -13.93 27.15 -20.88
N ASN A 400 -14.15 26.66 -19.66
CA ASN A 400 -13.63 25.35 -19.26
C ASN A 400 -14.50 24.22 -19.85
N TYR A 401 -13.86 23.17 -20.28
CA TYR A 401 -14.54 22.00 -20.84
C TYR A 401 -14.14 20.70 -20.14
N ILE A 402 -15.09 19.78 -20.07
CA ILE A 402 -14.86 18.39 -19.64
C ILE A 402 -15.35 17.45 -20.74
N ALA A 403 -14.48 16.54 -21.18
CA ALA A 403 -14.86 15.42 -22.03
C ALA A 403 -15.33 14.23 -21.16
N ILE A 404 -16.57 13.82 -21.33
CA ILE A 404 -17.10 12.60 -20.70
C ILE A 404 -16.85 11.44 -21.69
N ILE A 405 -15.84 10.64 -21.42
CA ILE A 405 -15.47 9.51 -22.25
C ILE A 405 -16.27 8.29 -21.81
N ILE A 406 -17.13 7.78 -22.67
CA ILE A 406 -17.86 6.53 -22.46
C ILE A 406 -17.03 5.41 -23.06
N SER A 407 -16.37 4.63 -22.21
CA SER A 407 -15.44 3.57 -22.64
C SER A 407 -16.06 2.20 -22.48
N GLU A 408 -16.04 1.40 -23.53
CA GLU A 408 -16.35 -0.03 -23.49
C GLU A 408 -15.15 -0.87 -23.05
N ILE A 409 -13.95 -0.25 -23.03
CA ILE A 409 -12.68 -0.85 -22.63
C ILE A 409 -12.44 -0.58 -21.14
N HIS A 410 -12.22 -1.65 -20.37
CA HIS A 410 -11.80 -1.49 -18.98
C HIS A 410 -10.34 -1.01 -18.91
N LYS A 411 -10.01 -0.12 -17.95
CA LYS A 411 -8.65 0.42 -17.78
C LYS A 411 -7.58 -0.67 -17.58
N ASP A 412 -7.95 -1.81 -16.98
CA ASP A 412 -7.05 -2.94 -16.72
C ASP A 412 -7.08 -4.00 -17.83
N THR A 413 -7.47 -3.63 -19.07
CA THR A 413 -7.44 -4.55 -20.20
C THR A 413 -6.04 -5.10 -20.42
N GLN A 414 -5.94 -6.39 -20.76
CA GLN A 414 -4.66 -7.03 -21.03
C GLN A 414 -4.20 -6.82 -22.50
N GLU A 415 -5.04 -6.24 -23.34
CA GLU A 415 -4.68 -5.90 -24.70
C GLU A 415 -3.87 -4.59 -24.73
N PRO A 416 -2.56 -4.63 -25.05
CA PRO A 416 -1.67 -3.49 -24.88
C PRO A 416 -2.14 -2.24 -25.63
N ARG A 417 -2.65 -2.42 -26.84
CA ARG A 417 -3.11 -1.34 -27.72
C ARG A 417 -4.34 -0.61 -27.15
N LEU A 418 -5.33 -1.36 -26.66
CA LEU A 418 -6.53 -0.79 -26.07
C LEU A 418 -6.23 -0.17 -24.70
N HIS A 419 -5.31 -0.78 -23.95
CA HIS A 419 -4.81 -0.22 -22.70
C HIS A 419 -4.15 1.15 -22.94
N GLU A 420 -3.28 1.26 -23.95
CA GLU A 420 -2.62 2.51 -24.29
C GLU A 420 -3.61 3.59 -24.78
N LEU A 421 -4.61 3.21 -25.56
CA LEU A 421 -5.64 4.12 -26.07
C LEU A 421 -6.31 4.93 -24.94
N TYR A 422 -6.61 4.29 -23.81
CA TYR A 422 -7.21 4.95 -22.65
C TYR A 422 -6.39 6.16 -22.17
N TYR A 423 -5.07 6.00 -22.07
CA TYR A 423 -4.17 7.06 -21.60
C TYR A 423 -3.91 8.12 -22.66
N ARG A 424 -3.77 7.71 -23.91
CA ARG A 424 -3.51 8.61 -25.05
C ARG A 424 -4.68 9.56 -25.32
N MET A 425 -5.92 9.09 -25.15
CA MET A 425 -7.09 9.98 -25.25
C MET A 425 -7.06 11.09 -24.20
N LYS A 426 -6.70 10.74 -22.95
CA LYS A 426 -6.55 11.74 -21.89
C LYS A 426 -5.42 12.73 -22.17
N GLU A 427 -4.30 12.26 -22.69
CA GLU A 427 -3.17 13.12 -23.08
C GLU A 427 -3.57 14.16 -24.12
N LEU A 428 -4.24 13.73 -25.22
CA LEU A 428 -4.70 14.62 -26.27
C LEU A 428 -5.66 15.71 -25.77
N LEU A 429 -6.62 15.33 -24.94
CA LEU A 429 -7.55 16.28 -24.31
C LEU A 429 -6.79 17.26 -23.41
N MET A 430 -5.85 16.78 -22.61
CA MET A 430 -5.06 17.62 -21.70
C MET A 430 -4.14 18.59 -22.46
N LYS A 431 -3.56 18.18 -23.60
CA LYS A 431 -2.81 19.09 -24.51
C LYS A 431 -3.69 20.22 -25.05
N SER A 432 -4.99 19.98 -25.17
CA SER A 432 -6.00 21.00 -25.54
C SER A 432 -6.63 21.71 -24.33
N LYS A 433 -6.05 21.61 -23.13
CA LYS A 433 -6.54 22.19 -21.87
C LYS A 433 -7.96 21.71 -21.47
N ILE A 434 -8.34 20.51 -21.90
CA ILE A 434 -9.61 19.89 -21.59
C ILE A 434 -9.38 18.76 -20.60
N THR A 435 -10.09 18.75 -19.49
CA THR A 435 -10.08 17.63 -18.57
C THR A 435 -11.01 16.52 -19.05
N SER A 436 -10.81 15.29 -18.58
CA SER A 436 -11.67 14.16 -18.96
C SER A 436 -12.18 13.40 -17.76
N GLN A 437 -13.42 12.87 -17.89
CA GLN A 437 -13.99 11.91 -16.96
C GLN A 437 -14.33 10.65 -17.74
N VAL A 438 -13.62 9.56 -17.44
CA VAL A 438 -13.89 8.28 -18.10
C VAL A 438 -14.93 7.51 -17.30
N ILE A 439 -15.93 6.97 -17.99
CA ILE A 439 -17.00 6.15 -17.44
C ILE A 439 -17.04 4.84 -18.21
N TYR A 440 -16.90 3.73 -17.50
CA TYR A 440 -16.96 2.40 -18.09
C TYR A 440 -18.42 2.04 -18.42
N ALA A 441 -18.71 1.85 -19.71
CA ALA A 441 -20.06 1.68 -20.23
C ALA A 441 -20.87 0.56 -19.54
N PRO A 442 -20.33 -0.66 -19.31
CA PRO A 442 -21.05 -1.72 -18.63
C PRO A 442 -21.51 -1.39 -17.23
N ASN A 443 -20.88 -0.43 -16.54
CA ASN A 443 -21.29 -0.02 -15.21
C ASN A 443 -22.58 0.82 -15.23
N ILE A 444 -22.86 1.55 -16.30
CA ILE A 444 -23.99 2.49 -16.40
C ILE A 444 -25.33 1.76 -16.28
N ASP A 445 -25.40 0.54 -16.78
CA ASP A 445 -26.61 -0.27 -16.74
C ASP A 445 -26.85 -0.92 -15.38
N ASN A 446 -25.82 -0.97 -14.54
CA ASN A 446 -25.93 -1.55 -13.22
C ASN A 446 -26.58 -0.54 -12.24
N ASN A 447 -27.52 -1.03 -11.39
CA ASN A 447 -28.11 -0.22 -10.32
C ASN A 447 -27.08 0.38 -9.39
N SER A 448 -25.93 -0.27 -9.22
CA SER A 448 -24.82 0.24 -8.41
C SER A 448 -24.16 1.52 -9.00
N PHE A 449 -24.41 1.86 -10.28
CA PHE A 449 -23.85 3.07 -10.89
C PHE A 449 -24.24 4.35 -10.15
N ALA A 450 -25.45 4.40 -9.61
CA ALA A 450 -25.93 5.55 -8.85
C ALA A 450 -25.00 5.92 -7.68
N TYR A 451 -24.35 4.94 -7.05
CA TYR A 451 -23.37 5.14 -5.96
C TYR A 451 -22.06 5.79 -6.42
N PHE A 452 -21.79 5.85 -7.74
CA PHE A 452 -20.64 6.55 -8.29
C PHE A 452 -20.89 8.04 -8.54
N LEU A 453 -22.15 8.50 -8.57
CA LEU A 453 -22.47 9.90 -8.85
C LEU A 453 -21.77 10.89 -7.89
N PRO A 454 -21.76 10.69 -6.56
CA PRO A 454 -21.01 11.56 -5.65
C PRO A 454 -19.50 11.55 -5.93
N ASN A 455 -18.94 10.39 -6.31
CA ASN A 455 -17.51 10.29 -6.65
C ASN A 455 -17.19 11.05 -7.94
N ILE A 456 -18.06 10.94 -8.96
CA ILE A 456 -17.94 11.66 -10.22
C ILE A 456 -18.01 13.16 -9.97
N ALA A 457 -18.96 13.60 -9.13
CA ALA A 457 -19.11 15.01 -8.76
C ALA A 457 -17.86 15.54 -8.03
N ALA A 458 -17.36 14.81 -7.03
CA ALA A 458 -16.17 15.21 -6.31
C ALA A 458 -14.94 15.31 -7.25
N ALA A 459 -14.74 14.32 -8.13
CA ALA A 459 -13.66 14.34 -9.10
C ALA A 459 -13.79 15.52 -10.09
N ILE A 460 -14.99 15.81 -10.58
CA ILE A 460 -15.26 16.95 -11.47
C ILE A 460 -14.99 18.26 -10.74
N THR A 461 -15.42 18.41 -9.49
CA THR A 461 -15.14 19.59 -8.66
C THR A 461 -13.63 19.86 -8.62
N GLY A 462 -12.82 18.86 -8.26
CA GLY A 462 -11.36 19.00 -8.22
C GLY A 462 -10.75 19.32 -9.58
N LYS A 463 -11.20 18.67 -10.67
CA LYS A 463 -10.74 18.94 -12.04
C LYS A 463 -11.08 20.36 -12.54
N GLN A 464 -12.10 20.95 -11.98
CA GLN A 464 -12.55 22.31 -12.31
C GLN A 464 -12.18 23.32 -11.22
N PHE A 465 -11.04 23.08 -10.55
CA PHE A 465 -10.41 24.02 -9.61
C PHE A 465 -11.26 24.34 -8.35
N GLY A 466 -12.26 23.52 -8.06
CA GLY A 466 -13.01 23.57 -6.81
C GLY A 466 -12.48 22.60 -5.77
N MET A 467 -13.00 22.69 -4.56
CA MET A 467 -12.70 21.78 -3.46
C MET A 467 -13.98 21.07 -3.01
N PRO A 468 -14.10 19.76 -3.21
CA PRO A 468 -15.26 19.02 -2.71
C PRO A 468 -15.42 19.16 -1.20
N TRP A 469 -14.31 19.10 -0.45
CA TRP A 469 -14.22 19.39 0.99
C TRP A 469 -12.82 19.83 1.33
N GLY A 470 -12.69 20.66 2.36
CA GLY A 470 -11.44 21.19 2.90
C GLY A 470 -11.23 20.76 4.35
N LEU A 471 -10.09 21.11 4.93
CA LEU A 471 -9.76 20.85 6.33
C LEU A 471 -10.42 21.87 7.27
N GLU A 472 -10.91 21.44 8.44
CA GLU A 472 -11.38 22.35 9.48
C GLU A 472 -10.20 22.95 10.25
N SER A 473 -9.27 22.13 10.68
CA SER A 473 -8.08 22.53 11.42
C SER A 473 -6.88 22.65 10.50
N LEU A 474 -6.15 23.74 10.60
CA LEU A 474 -4.96 24.00 9.78
C LEU A 474 -3.75 24.16 10.70
N SER A 475 -2.58 23.71 10.24
CA SER A 475 -1.33 24.00 10.93
C SER A 475 -1.11 25.51 11.02
N GLN A 476 -0.61 25.96 12.17
CA GLN A 476 -0.21 27.36 12.35
C GLN A 476 1.15 27.67 11.72
N ARG A 477 1.92 26.64 11.41
CA ARG A 477 3.25 26.73 10.80
C ARG A 477 3.15 26.93 9.29
N ASN A 478 4.17 27.58 8.75
CA ASN A 478 4.32 27.76 7.30
C ASN A 478 5.17 26.59 6.75
N ASP A 479 4.60 25.37 6.76
CA ASP A 479 5.27 24.18 6.28
C ASP A 479 5.22 24.09 4.76
N MET A 480 6.36 23.77 4.15
CA MET A 480 6.39 23.30 2.77
C MET A 480 6.29 21.78 2.77
N ILE A 481 5.23 21.24 2.15
CA ILE A 481 4.99 19.80 2.09
C ILE A 481 5.19 19.32 0.66
N VAL A 482 6.05 18.31 0.52
CA VAL A 482 6.33 17.66 -0.78
C VAL A 482 5.95 16.21 -0.71
N GLY A 483 5.11 15.76 -1.63
CA GLY A 483 4.74 14.36 -1.75
C GLY A 483 5.52 13.68 -2.88
N ILE A 484 6.06 12.49 -2.62
CA ILE A 484 6.77 11.69 -3.61
C ILE A 484 6.18 10.29 -3.62
N GLY A 485 5.47 9.96 -4.69
CA GLY A 485 4.94 8.63 -4.99
C GLY A 485 5.64 8.01 -6.20
N ALA A 486 5.53 6.71 -6.38
CA ALA A 486 6.07 6.03 -7.55
C ALA A 486 5.15 4.93 -8.04
N SER A 487 5.11 4.73 -9.35
CA SER A 487 4.46 3.61 -10.00
C SER A 487 5.48 2.72 -10.70
N LYS A 488 5.33 1.41 -10.56
CA LYS A 488 6.14 0.41 -11.24
C LYS A 488 5.26 -0.45 -12.12
N GLN A 489 5.42 -0.32 -13.42
CA GLN A 489 4.76 -1.17 -14.40
C GLN A 489 5.65 -2.35 -14.79
N GLN A 490 5.03 -3.49 -15.08
CA GLN A 490 5.75 -4.69 -15.49
C GLN A 490 6.50 -4.42 -16.83
N GLY A 491 7.82 -4.61 -16.84
CA GLY A 491 8.66 -4.41 -18.02
C GLY A 491 9.10 -2.97 -18.29
N ARG A 492 8.71 -1.98 -17.46
CA ARG A 492 9.15 -0.58 -17.57
C ARG A 492 9.97 -0.14 -16.36
N LYS A 493 10.78 0.91 -16.55
CA LYS A 493 11.46 1.58 -15.42
C LYS A 493 10.43 2.24 -14.49
N PRO A 494 10.69 2.28 -13.17
CA PRO A 494 9.80 2.99 -12.26
C PRO A 494 9.81 4.50 -12.54
N TYR A 495 8.61 5.09 -12.58
CA TYR A 495 8.45 6.55 -12.63
C TYR A 495 8.25 7.11 -11.23
N LEU A 496 8.85 8.26 -10.97
CA LEU A 496 8.61 9.06 -9.80
C LEU A 496 7.62 10.16 -10.19
N GLY A 497 6.47 10.18 -9.54
CA GLY A 497 5.60 11.35 -9.56
C GLY A 497 5.88 12.20 -8.33
N THR A 498 6.05 13.49 -8.50
CA THR A 498 6.23 14.43 -7.39
C THR A 498 5.10 15.44 -7.37
N ALA A 499 4.43 15.57 -6.23
CA ALA A 499 3.46 16.64 -6.01
C ALA A 499 4.12 17.74 -5.18
N PHE A 500 4.14 18.94 -5.68
CA PHE A 500 4.72 20.06 -4.98
C PHE A 500 3.67 20.86 -4.24
N CYS A 501 4.01 21.29 -3.05
CA CYS A 501 3.29 22.26 -2.23
C CYS A 501 1.79 22.08 -2.13
N PHE A 502 1.39 21.70 -0.95
CA PHE A 502 0.03 21.89 -0.51
C PHE A 502 -0.02 23.14 0.36
N ASP A 503 -1.03 23.99 0.14
CA ASP A 503 -1.31 25.08 1.04
C ASP A 503 -1.97 24.58 2.35
N LYS A 504 -2.23 25.47 3.27
CA LYS A 504 -2.84 25.17 4.57
C LYS A 504 -4.23 24.51 4.44
N GLU A 505 -4.89 24.67 3.32
CA GLU A 505 -6.23 24.16 3.05
C GLU A 505 -6.19 22.81 2.32
N GLY A 506 -4.98 22.32 1.98
CA GLY A 506 -4.77 21.08 1.27
C GLY A 506 -4.94 21.19 -0.24
N GLN A 507 -4.88 22.41 -0.80
CA GLN A 507 -4.80 22.59 -2.24
C GLN A 507 -3.39 22.29 -2.74
N PHE A 508 -3.31 21.49 -3.80
CA PHE A 508 -2.04 21.30 -4.49
C PHE A 508 -1.73 22.45 -5.45
N ARG A 509 -0.46 22.70 -5.72
CA ARG A 509 -0.02 23.79 -6.59
C ARG A 509 0.53 23.29 -7.92
N GLU A 510 1.37 22.30 -7.92
CA GLU A 510 2.02 21.82 -9.13
C GLU A 510 2.39 20.33 -8.97
N PHE A 511 2.24 19.58 -10.08
CA PHE A 511 2.81 18.23 -10.23
C PHE A 511 3.98 18.25 -11.20
N ASP A 512 4.94 17.36 -10.95
CA ASP A 512 5.98 17.03 -11.91
C ASP A 512 6.21 15.51 -11.92
N CYS A 513 6.74 14.98 -13.01
CA CYS A 513 6.97 13.56 -13.15
C CYS A 513 8.35 13.33 -13.78
N CYS A 514 9.16 12.47 -13.16
CA CYS A 514 10.47 12.10 -13.67
C CYS A 514 10.74 10.61 -13.44
N GLN A 515 11.78 10.09 -14.06
CA GLN A 515 12.20 8.70 -13.84
C GLN A 515 12.83 8.53 -12.45
N ALA A 516 12.55 7.41 -11.80
CA ALA A 516 12.99 7.13 -10.43
C ALA A 516 14.50 7.06 -10.24
N GLU A 517 15.24 6.86 -11.31
CA GLU A 517 16.71 6.83 -11.34
C GLU A 517 17.34 8.23 -11.51
N ASP A 518 16.54 9.21 -11.92
CA ASP A 518 16.97 10.59 -12.15
C ASP A 518 16.88 11.44 -10.88
N THR A 519 17.88 11.30 -10.03
CA THR A 519 17.96 12.06 -8.77
C THR A 519 18.24 13.54 -9.00
N GLU A 520 18.84 13.91 -10.13
CA GLU A 520 19.13 15.30 -10.50
C GLU A 520 17.84 16.02 -10.92
N ALA A 521 16.99 15.36 -11.71
CA ALA A 521 15.66 15.88 -12.05
C ALA A 521 14.81 16.09 -10.80
N LEU A 522 14.83 15.15 -9.84
CA LEU A 522 14.14 15.32 -8.56
C LEU A 522 14.66 16.53 -7.79
N GLY A 523 15.98 16.71 -7.70
CA GLY A 523 16.59 17.87 -7.05
C GLY A 523 16.19 19.20 -7.72
N THR A 524 16.16 19.22 -9.05
CA THR A 524 15.74 20.39 -9.85
C THR A 524 14.28 20.75 -9.61
N SER A 525 13.41 19.74 -9.60
CA SER A 525 11.99 19.93 -9.33
C SER A 525 11.74 20.45 -7.91
N LEU A 526 12.43 19.90 -6.90
CA LEU A 526 12.36 20.41 -5.52
C LEU A 526 12.85 21.85 -5.40
N LYS A 527 13.91 22.22 -6.12
CA LYS A 527 14.44 23.59 -6.16
C LYS A 527 13.44 24.56 -6.73
N LYS A 528 12.77 24.21 -7.83
CA LYS A 528 11.71 25.00 -8.45
C LYS A 528 10.54 25.19 -7.49
N ALA A 529 10.09 24.11 -6.84
CA ALA A 529 9.01 24.15 -5.88
C ALA A 529 9.33 25.04 -4.66
N LEU A 530 10.55 24.95 -4.12
CA LEU A 530 10.99 25.78 -3.00
C LEU A 530 11.03 27.26 -3.39
N TRP A 531 11.52 27.57 -4.58
CA TRP A 531 11.55 28.95 -5.07
C TRP A 531 10.13 29.53 -5.21
N GLN A 532 9.21 28.80 -5.77
CA GLN A 532 7.81 29.21 -5.89
C GLN A 532 7.16 29.40 -4.51
N PHE A 533 7.36 28.44 -3.60
CA PHE A 533 6.85 28.55 -2.23
C PHE A 533 7.35 29.81 -1.53
N CYS A 534 8.66 30.09 -1.59
CA CYS A 534 9.24 31.29 -0.97
C CYS A 534 8.71 32.60 -1.58
N LYS A 535 8.33 32.58 -2.86
CA LYS A 535 7.75 33.74 -3.53
C LYS A 535 6.31 34.02 -3.06
N GLU A 536 5.53 32.99 -2.77
CA GLU A 536 4.12 33.11 -2.39
C GLU A 536 3.91 33.22 -0.87
N TYR A 537 4.67 32.45 -0.07
CA TYR A 537 4.43 32.24 1.36
C TYR A 537 5.59 32.62 2.28
N GLN A 538 6.64 33.26 1.76
CA GLN A 538 7.89 33.52 2.49
C GLN A 538 8.71 32.21 2.73
N LYS A 539 9.68 32.28 3.64
CA LYS A 539 10.49 31.11 3.97
C LYS A 539 9.67 30.07 4.70
N PRO A 540 9.81 28.76 4.36
CA PRO A 540 9.15 27.71 5.11
C PRO A 540 9.76 27.57 6.52
N ASP A 541 8.89 27.32 7.51
CA ASP A 541 9.33 26.95 8.86
C ASP A 541 9.98 25.56 8.85
N ARG A 542 9.43 24.64 8.06
CA ARG A 542 9.92 23.27 7.89
C ARG A 542 9.67 22.81 6.45
N LEU A 543 10.57 21.93 5.97
CA LEU A 543 10.34 21.11 4.77
C LEU A 543 9.95 19.69 5.21
N ILE A 544 8.75 19.27 4.85
CA ILE A 544 8.23 17.93 5.18
C ILE A 544 8.09 17.16 3.88
N ILE A 545 8.80 16.03 3.76
CA ILE A 545 8.80 15.18 2.58
C ILE A 545 8.06 13.89 2.90
N HIS A 546 6.91 13.71 2.29
CA HIS A 546 6.15 12.47 2.34
C HIS A 546 6.67 11.51 1.28
N TYR A 547 7.21 10.36 1.70
CA TYR A 547 7.90 9.44 0.81
C TYR A 547 7.40 8.00 0.95
N TYR A 548 7.14 7.36 -0.20
CA TYR A 548 6.64 5.97 -0.25
C TYR A 548 7.69 4.90 0.12
N LYS A 549 8.97 5.26 0.19
CA LYS A 549 10.10 4.37 0.55
C LYS A 549 11.04 5.06 1.53
N LYS A 550 11.98 4.31 2.11
CA LYS A 550 13.05 4.89 2.94
C LYS A 550 13.97 5.76 2.07
N LEU A 551 14.26 6.98 2.54
CA LEU A 551 15.19 7.90 1.88
C LEU A 551 16.58 7.27 1.82
N ARG A 552 17.23 7.31 0.66
CA ARG A 552 18.62 6.92 0.49
C ARG A 552 19.53 8.06 0.91
N ARG A 553 20.77 7.73 1.26
CA ARG A 553 21.76 8.73 1.68
C ARG A 553 22.00 9.78 0.60
N GLU A 554 22.16 9.34 -0.65
CA GLU A 554 22.40 10.21 -1.80
C GLU A 554 21.22 11.17 -2.05
N GLU A 555 19.98 10.69 -1.90
CA GLU A 555 18.76 11.52 -2.01
C GLU A 555 18.73 12.60 -0.90
N GLY A 556 19.14 12.26 0.32
CA GLY A 556 19.24 13.19 1.44
C GLY A 556 20.32 14.27 1.22
N GLU A 557 21.48 13.88 0.73
CA GLU A 557 22.59 14.79 0.40
C GLU A 557 22.20 15.79 -0.70
N GLN A 558 21.43 15.38 -1.70
CA GLN A 558 20.89 16.26 -2.75
C GLN A 558 19.89 17.30 -2.18
N ILE A 559 19.03 16.88 -1.27
CA ILE A 559 18.10 17.78 -0.59
C ILE A 559 18.85 18.83 0.23
N GLU A 560 19.84 18.43 1.02
CA GLU A 560 20.67 19.37 1.79
C GLU A 560 21.43 20.35 0.88
N MET A 561 21.99 19.84 -0.22
CA MET A 561 22.71 20.67 -1.19
C MET A 561 21.77 21.72 -1.82
N MET A 562 20.57 21.30 -2.21
CA MET A 562 19.53 22.17 -2.76
C MET A 562 19.15 23.29 -1.78
N LEU A 563 18.92 22.98 -0.50
CA LEU A 563 18.60 23.97 0.52
C LEU A 563 19.73 24.97 0.70
N LYS A 564 20.98 24.52 0.81
CA LYS A 564 22.17 25.37 0.94
C LYS A 564 22.33 26.33 -0.25
N GLN A 565 22.16 25.82 -1.48
CA GLN A 565 22.25 26.63 -2.70
C GLN A 565 21.19 27.73 -2.78
N ASN A 566 20.01 27.51 -2.16
CA ASN A 566 18.95 28.49 -2.09
C ASN A 566 18.97 29.38 -0.84
N GLY A 567 20.05 29.30 -0.03
CA GLY A 567 20.19 30.11 1.20
C GLY A 567 19.14 29.78 2.26
N GLN A 568 18.55 28.59 2.21
CA GLN A 568 17.52 28.16 3.15
C GLN A 568 18.13 27.31 4.27
N GLN A 569 17.72 27.60 5.50
CA GLN A 569 18.09 26.84 6.69
C GLN A 569 16.80 26.57 7.47
N CYS A 570 16.09 25.50 7.10
CA CYS A 570 14.94 25.02 7.85
C CYS A 570 15.09 23.54 8.18
N PRO A 571 14.46 23.05 9.25
CA PRO A 571 14.40 21.62 9.53
C PRO A 571 13.78 20.84 8.36
N VAL A 572 14.35 19.69 8.04
CA VAL A 572 13.84 18.78 7.02
C VAL A 572 13.44 17.46 7.66
N TYR A 573 12.17 17.13 7.57
CA TYR A 573 11.63 15.86 8.04
C TYR A 573 11.16 15.02 6.86
N VAL A 574 11.59 13.76 6.85
CA VAL A 574 11.13 12.77 5.88
C VAL A 574 10.20 11.81 6.57
N VAL A 575 8.98 11.73 6.09
CA VAL A 575 7.95 10.83 6.57
C VAL A 575 7.83 9.67 5.60
N ASN A 576 8.45 8.56 5.94
CA ASN A 576 8.27 7.32 5.19
C ASN A 576 6.94 6.68 5.56
N MET A 577 6.13 6.34 4.55
CA MET A 577 4.78 5.83 4.72
C MET A 577 4.60 4.51 3.99
N VAL A 578 4.16 3.51 4.72
CA VAL A 578 3.83 2.20 4.16
C VAL A 578 2.47 1.76 4.70
N THR A 579 1.53 1.46 3.82
CA THR A 579 0.25 0.86 4.24
C THR A 579 0.52 -0.52 4.83
N ALA A 580 0.06 -0.75 6.06
CA ALA A 580 0.13 -2.07 6.66
C ALA A 580 -0.69 -3.07 5.85
N VAL A 581 -0.09 -4.21 5.57
CA VAL A 581 -0.73 -5.31 4.87
C VAL A 581 -1.16 -6.41 5.84
N ASN A 582 -1.84 -7.42 5.33
CA ASN A 582 -2.42 -8.48 6.16
C ASN A 582 -1.44 -9.24 7.06
N ASP A 583 -0.16 -9.24 6.74
CA ASP A 583 0.89 -9.94 7.45
C ASP A 583 1.76 -9.04 8.35
N ASP A 584 1.39 -7.76 8.50
CA ASP A 584 2.13 -6.82 9.36
C ASP A 584 1.70 -6.87 10.82
N LEU A 585 2.57 -6.29 11.68
CA LEU A 585 2.23 -5.95 13.05
C LEU A 585 1.22 -4.80 13.04
N ILE A 586 0.07 -5.02 13.66
CA ILE A 586 -0.97 -4.01 13.87
C ILE A 586 -1.52 -4.10 15.30
N ALA A 587 -2.20 -3.07 15.76
CA ALA A 587 -2.91 -3.10 17.04
C ALA A 587 -4.43 -3.22 16.82
N PHE A 588 -5.09 -3.94 17.72
CA PHE A 588 -6.53 -4.17 17.76
C PHE A 588 -7.13 -3.57 19.01
N ASP A 589 -8.32 -2.99 18.94
CA ASP A 589 -9.03 -2.49 20.11
C ASP A 589 -9.84 -3.62 20.77
N ALA A 590 -9.26 -4.25 21.77
CA ALA A 590 -9.90 -5.34 22.52
C ALA A 590 -11.10 -4.88 23.37
N SER A 591 -11.33 -3.58 23.54
CA SER A 591 -12.53 -3.03 24.22
C SER A 591 -13.76 -2.97 23.30
N LYS A 592 -13.59 -3.24 22.00
CA LYS A 592 -14.64 -3.14 20.98
C LYS A 592 -14.94 -4.50 20.34
N SER A 593 -16.20 -4.74 20.03
CA SER A 593 -16.63 -6.02 19.41
C SER A 593 -16.09 -6.25 18.00
N ASP A 594 -15.77 -5.19 17.27
CA ASP A 594 -15.18 -5.25 15.93
C ASP A 594 -13.65 -5.18 15.94
N PHE A 595 -13.04 -4.98 17.10
CA PHE A 595 -11.59 -4.88 17.33
C PHE A 595 -10.89 -3.76 16.56
N MET A 596 -11.62 -2.83 15.98
CA MET A 596 -11.04 -1.76 15.18
C MET A 596 -10.78 -0.51 16.02
N PRO A 597 -9.55 0.02 16.06
CA PRO A 597 -9.24 1.28 16.73
C PRO A 597 -10.00 2.46 16.12
N ALA A 598 -10.27 3.48 16.90
CA ALA A 598 -10.91 4.70 16.44
C ALA A 598 -10.04 5.44 15.40
N SER A 599 -10.72 6.15 14.47
CA SER A 599 -10.04 7.00 13.48
C SER A 599 -9.24 8.09 14.17
N GLY A 600 -8.02 8.31 13.70
CA GLY A 600 -7.10 9.28 14.29
C GLY A 600 -6.29 8.73 15.48
N THR A 601 -6.53 7.47 15.90
CA THR A 601 -5.63 6.81 16.87
C THR A 601 -4.27 6.59 16.20
N TYR A 602 -3.19 6.87 16.92
CA TYR A 602 -1.87 6.43 16.50
C TYR A 602 -1.12 5.80 17.68
N VAL A 603 -0.35 4.75 17.35
CA VAL A 603 0.39 3.95 18.33
C VAL A 603 1.87 4.17 18.09
N HIS A 604 2.58 4.65 19.10
CA HIS A 604 4.04 4.70 19.11
C HIS A 604 4.59 3.28 19.25
N LEU A 605 5.42 2.85 18.31
CA LEU A 605 6.04 1.53 18.32
C LEU A 605 7.41 1.59 18.98
N ARG A 606 8.32 2.31 18.36
CA ARG A 606 9.69 2.53 18.85
C ARG A 606 10.33 3.71 18.12
N ASP A 607 11.30 4.36 18.72
CA ASP A 607 12.06 5.49 18.16
C ASP A 607 11.13 6.51 17.51
N THR A 608 11.11 6.56 16.18
CA THR A 608 10.27 7.45 15.35
C THR A 608 9.27 6.69 14.49
N GLN A 609 8.86 5.47 14.90
CA GLN A 609 7.91 4.63 14.21
C GLN A 609 6.54 4.64 14.87
N PHE A 610 5.49 4.77 14.03
CA PHE A 610 4.10 4.87 14.48
C PHE A 610 3.18 4.04 13.59
N LEU A 611 2.06 3.57 14.16
CA LEU A 611 0.90 3.07 13.41
C LEU A 611 -0.20 4.12 13.48
N LEU A 612 -0.65 4.65 12.36
CA LEU A 612 -1.73 5.63 12.28
C LEU A 612 -2.99 4.98 11.70
N TYR A 613 -4.09 5.03 12.45
CA TYR A 613 -5.41 4.53 12.05
C TYR A 613 -6.24 5.65 11.45
N ASN A 614 -6.40 5.65 10.15
CA ASN A 614 -7.18 6.63 9.41
C ASN A 614 -8.42 6.02 8.74
N ASN A 615 -9.14 5.17 9.45
CA ASN A 615 -10.38 4.55 9.01
C ASN A 615 -11.62 5.46 9.20
N GLU A 616 -12.82 4.95 8.88
CA GLU A 616 -14.08 5.69 9.02
C GLU A 616 -14.75 5.52 10.40
N ARG A 617 -14.04 5.04 11.42
CA ARG A 617 -14.59 4.89 12.76
C ARG A 617 -14.45 6.17 13.57
N TYR A 618 -15.37 7.09 13.40
CA TYR A 618 -15.41 8.37 14.14
C TYR A 618 -16.22 8.29 15.44
N SER A 619 -17.09 7.29 15.58
CA SER A 619 -17.92 7.03 16.74
C SER A 619 -18.01 5.54 17.05
N ASP A 620 -18.60 5.17 18.19
CA ASP A 620 -18.78 3.77 18.60
C ASP A 620 -19.67 2.94 17.65
N TYR A 621 -20.43 3.59 16.78
CA TYR A 621 -21.45 2.96 15.91
C TYR A 621 -21.14 3.05 14.41
N GLY A 622 -19.92 3.44 14.00
CA GLY A 622 -19.56 3.59 12.59
C GLY A 622 -19.55 2.24 11.85
N LYS A 623 -20.18 2.16 10.68
CA LYS A 623 -19.92 1.09 9.70
C LYS A 623 -18.61 1.39 9.05
N ALA A 624 -17.56 0.75 9.50
CA ALA A 624 -16.25 1.00 9.00
C ALA A 624 -15.96 0.23 7.72
N ASP A 625 -15.53 0.92 6.68
CA ASP A 625 -14.70 0.32 5.64
C ASP A 625 -13.32 0.05 6.25
N ILE A 626 -12.79 -1.11 5.98
CA ILE A 626 -11.76 -1.75 6.78
C ILE A 626 -10.41 -1.38 6.19
N LEU A 627 -9.89 -0.25 6.60
CA LEU A 627 -8.53 0.16 6.28
C LEU A 627 -7.58 -0.27 7.40
N PHE A 628 -6.47 -0.90 7.02
CA PHE A 628 -5.36 -1.15 7.93
C PHE A 628 -4.60 0.15 8.20
N PRO A 629 -3.88 0.25 9.32
CA PRO A 629 -3.13 1.45 9.64
C PRO A 629 -2.02 1.74 8.62
N ILE A 630 -1.60 3.00 8.58
CA ILE A 630 -0.36 3.41 7.93
C ILE A 630 0.77 3.25 8.95
N LYS A 631 1.84 2.60 8.54
CA LYS A 631 3.10 2.58 9.28
C LYS A 631 3.92 3.79 8.86
N LEU A 632 4.21 4.66 9.81
CA LEU A 632 4.99 5.87 9.64
C LEU A 632 6.38 5.70 10.24
N THR A 633 7.39 6.23 9.56
CA THR A 633 8.73 6.44 10.14
C THR A 633 9.14 7.86 9.84
N ILE A 634 9.35 8.68 10.87
CA ILE A 634 9.72 10.09 10.74
C ILE A 634 11.23 10.21 11.01
N THR A 635 11.99 10.76 10.06
CA THR A 635 13.43 10.95 10.20
C THR A 635 13.81 12.38 9.86
N SER A 636 14.81 12.95 10.56
CA SER A 636 15.42 14.21 10.17
C SER A 636 16.45 13.96 9.08
N ALA A 637 16.38 14.69 7.98
CA ALA A 637 17.34 14.54 6.87
C ALA A 637 18.62 15.37 7.11
N ASN A 638 18.55 16.47 7.86
CA ASN A 638 19.69 17.35 8.10
C ASN A 638 20.12 17.32 9.59
N THR A 639 21.06 16.45 9.88
CA THR A 639 21.66 16.33 11.23
C THR A 639 22.52 17.56 11.61
N ASN A 640 23.03 18.31 10.65
CA ASN A 640 23.96 19.43 10.86
C ASN A 640 23.30 20.80 11.08
N THR A 641 22.04 20.97 10.71
CA THR A 641 21.29 22.23 10.85
C THR A 641 20.19 22.21 11.90
N GLY A 642 20.14 21.15 12.75
CA GLY A 642 19.55 21.24 14.06
C GLY A 642 18.07 20.92 14.20
N GLY A 643 17.57 19.99 13.47
CA GLY A 643 16.20 19.50 13.76
C GLY A 643 16.20 18.21 14.58
N ILE A 644 16.42 18.27 15.89
CA ILE A 644 15.98 17.16 16.74
C ILE A 644 14.45 17.13 16.62
N LEU A 645 13.90 16.00 16.18
CA LEU A 645 12.46 15.81 16.11
C LEU A 645 11.85 15.91 17.51
N THR A 646 11.16 17.00 17.76
CA THR A 646 10.49 17.21 19.05
C THR A 646 9.19 16.40 19.12
N LYS A 647 8.67 16.20 20.34
CA LYS A 647 7.37 15.57 20.54
C LYS A 647 6.25 16.38 19.85
N GLU A 648 6.34 17.69 19.90
CA GLU A 648 5.39 18.60 19.26
C GLU A 648 5.43 18.49 17.73
N ASP A 649 6.64 18.49 17.12
CA ASP A 649 6.80 18.26 15.70
C ASP A 649 6.23 16.91 15.26
N THR A 650 6.45 15.87 16.08
CA THR A 650 5.92 14.52 15.82
C THR A 650 4.40 14.52 15.77
N ILE A 651 3.75 15.11 16.78
CA ILE A 651 2.28 15.19 16.86
C ILE A 651 1.73 15.97 15.65
N ASP A 652 2.34 17.10 15.34
CA ASP A 652 1.92 17.98 14.26
C ASP A 652 2.05 17.29 12.88
N ILE A 653 3.20 16.64 12.62
CA ILE A 653 3.43 15.89 11.38
C ILE A 653 2.46 14.71 11.24
N ILE A 654 2.21 13.93 12.30
CA ILE A 654 1.26 12.81 12.26
C ILE A 654 -0.16 13.32 12.01
N THR A 655 -0.55 14.41 12.66
CA THR A 655 -1.86 15.06 12.45
C THR A 655 -2.00 15.51 11.01
N GLN A 656 -0.97 16.10 10.43
CA GLN A 656 -0.93 16.55 9.04
C GLN A 656 -1.07 15.36 8.07
N VAL A 657 -0.33 14.26 8.29
CA VAL A 657 -0.48 13.03 7.48
C VAL A 657 -1.92 12.51 7.55
N TYR A 658 -2.52 12.45 8.75
CA TYR A 658 -3.91 12.05 8.92
C TYR A 658 -4.86 12.94 8.12
N GLN A 659 -4.71 14.25 8.20
CA GLN A 659 -5.53 15.21 7.47
C GLN A 659 -5.41 15.03 5.95
N PHE A 660 -4.20 14.85 5.43
CA PHE A 660 -3.99 14.61 4.00
C PHE A 660 -4.58 13.27 3.50
N CYS A 661 -4.73 12.27 4.35
CA CYS A 661 -5.47 11.06 3.99
C CYS A 661 -6.97 11.32 3.75
N ARG A 662 -7.49 12.41 4.26
CA ARG A 662 -8.91 12.77 4.20
C ARG A 662 -9.28 13.59 2.96
N LEU A 663 -8.29 14.12 2.24
CA LEU A 663 -8.49 14.99 1.06
C LEU A 663 -8.53 14.26 -0.28
N TYR A 664 -8.80 12.95 -0.29
CA TYR A 664 -8.83 12.18 -1.54
C TYR A 664 -10.13 12.39 -2.31
N TRP A 665 -10.12 13.30 -3.28
CA TRP A 665 -11.31 13.71 -4.02
C TRP A 665 -11.72 12.81 -5.20
N LYS A 666 -10.99 11.73 -5.46
CA LYS A 666 -11.41 10.71 -6.42
C LYS A 666 -12.55 9.83 -5.91
N SER A 667 -12.77 9.81 -4.59
CA SER A 667 -13.80 9.03 -3.94
C SER A 667 -14.28 9.69 -2.66
N VAL A 668 -15.59 9.62 -2.40
CA VAL A 668 -16.17 10.00 -1.10
C VAL A 668 -15.87 8.97 0.00
N LYS A 669 -15.22 7.85 -0.34
CA LYS A 669 -14.68 6.88 0.62
C LYS A 669 -13.29 7.30 1.05
N MET A 670 -13.01 7.09 2.33
CA MET A 670 -11.69 7.29 2.90
C MET A 670 -10.63 6.45 2.20
N GLN A 671 -9.44 7.03 2.05
CA GLN A 671 -8.23 6.30 1.64
C GLN A 671 -7.26 6.21 2.82
N ASN A 672 -6.48 5.15 2.87
CA ASN A 672 -5.47 4.98 3.91
C ASN A 672 -4.08 5.52 3.52
N VAL A 673 -3.99 6.20 2.39
CA VAL A 673 -2.76 6.83 1.92
C VAL A 673 -3.03 8.33 1.72
N PRO A 674 -2.17 9.24 2.20
CA PRO A 674 -2.38 10.66 2.02
C PRO A 674 -2.27 11.06 0.55
N ILE A 675 -2.99 12.12 0.15
CA ILE A 675 -2.98 12.62 -1.23
C ILE A 675 -1.57 12.98 -1.72
N THR A 676 -0.68 13.35 -0.81
CA THR A 676 0.75 13.61 -1.07
C THR A 676 1.52 12.39 -1.59
N ILE A 677 0.99 11.19 -1.41
CA ILE A 677 1.50 9.95 -2.00
C ILE A 677 0.57 9.47 -3.12
N ALA A 678 -0.75 9.45 -2.89
CA ALA A 678 -1.72 8.89 -3.82
C ALA A 678 -1.78 9.65 -5.16
N TYR A 679 -1.70 10.99 -5.15
CA TYR A 679 -1.77 11.76 -6.38
C TYR A 679 -0.50 11.64 -7.23
N PRO A 680 0.72 11.75 -6.67
CA PRO A 680 1.94 11.44 -7.41
C PRO A 680 1.99 10.01 -7.98
N GLU A 681 1.49 9.01 -7.24
CA GLU A 681 1.39 7.64 -7.75
C GLU A 681 0.47 7.54 -8.97
N LEU A 682 -0.68 8.23 -8.96
CA LEU A 682 -1.56 8.30 -10.13
C LEU A 682 -0.88 8.96 -11.33
N VAL A 683 -0.18 10.08 -11.12
CA VAL A 683 0.57 10.74 -12.21
C VAL A 683 1.64 9.79 -12.75
N ALA A 684 2.41 9.15 -11.88
CA ALA A 684 3.43 8.17 -12.26
C ALA A 684 2.86 6.90 -12.95
N GLU A 685 1.59 6.55 -12.70
CA GLU A 685 0.88 5.49 -13.42
C GLU A 685 0.56 5.89 -14.86
N TYR A 686 0.20 7.15 -15.10
CA TYR A 686 -0.33 7.62 -16.40
C TYR A 686 0.76 8.08 -17.35
N VAL A 687 1.73 8.86 -16.89
CA VAL A 687 2.73 9.54 -17.75
C VAL A 687 3.53 8.57 -18.64
N PRO A 688 3.93 7.36 -18.20
CA PRO A 688 4.64 6.41 -19.04
C PRO A 688 3.88 5.96 -20.30
N HIS A 689 2.58 6.22 -20.37
CA HIS A 689 1.72 5.89 -21.50
C HIS A 689 1.49 7.07 -22.46
N PHE A 690 2.00 8.25 -22.14
CA PHE A 690 1.92 9.42 -23.00
C PHE A 690 2.96 9.34 -24.13
N ASN A 691 2.69 10.06 -25.22
CA ASN A 691 3.53 9.95 -26.43
C ASN A 691 4.99 10.36 -26.17
N ASP A 692 5.15 11.48 -25.48
CA ASP A 692 6.44 12.07 -25.20
C ASP A 692 6.99 11.63 -23.83
N GLU A 693 6.30 10.70 -23.16
CA GLU A 693 6.59 10.29 -21.78
C GLU A 693 6.76 11.49 -20.83
N ASP A 694 6.06 12.60 -21.09
CA ASP A 694 6.13 13.83 -20.32
C ASP A 694 4.71 14.34 -19.99
N LEU A 695 4.63 15.11 -18.91
CA LEU A 695 3.37 15.67 -18.45
C LEU A 695 3.11 17.01 -19.18
N PRO A 696 2.00 17.14 -19.93
CA PRO A 696 1.61 18.40 -20.53
C PRO A 696 1.49 19.53 -19.49
N GLU A 697 1.85 20.76 -19.84
CA GLU A 697 1.90 21.90 -18.91
C GLU A 697 0.57 22.13 -18.17
N PHE A 698 -0.57 21.99 -18.84
CA PHE A 698 -1.88 22.04 -18.21
C PHE A 698 -2.04 20.97 -17.10
N GLY A 699 -1.47 19.79 -17.31
CA GLY A 699 -1.52 18.69 -16.35
C GLY A 699 -0.73 18.95 -15.07
N LYS A 700 0.29 19.80 -15.13
CA LYS A 700 1.09 20.16 -13.95
C LYS A 700 0.30 20.96 -12.92
N HIS A 701 -0.75 21.67 -13.34
CA HIS A 701 -1.56 22.57 -12.52
C HIS A 701 -3.02 22.12 -12.35
N ASN A 702 -3.35 20.90 -12.76
CA ASN A 702 -4.72 20.40 -12.72
C ASN A 702 -4.81 18.97 -12.16
N LEU A 703 -5.89 18.67 -11.44
CA LEU A 703 -6.18 17.33 -10.90
C LEU A 703 -6.82 16.38 -11.96
N TRP A 704 -6.34 16.39 -13.17
CA TRP A 704 -6.87 15.64 -14.31
C TRP A 704 -6.92 14.12 -14.11
N MET A 705 -6.09 13.57 -13.20
CA MET A 705 -5.99 12.13 -12.90
C MET A 705 -7.09 11.63 -11.96
N LEU A 706 -7.92 12.48 -11.37
CA LEU A 706 -9.05 12.11 -10.51
C LEU A 706 -10.11 11.28 -11.23
#